data_a9a48117d8ff8c275306177db1f805d2
#
_entry.id   a9a48117d8ff8c275306177db1f805d2
#
_cell.length_a   1.000
_cell.length_b   1.000
_cell.length_c   1.000
_cell.angle_alpha   90.00
_cell.angle_beta   90.00
_cell.angle_gamma   90.00
#
_symmetry.space_group_name_H-M   'P 1'
#
loop_
_entity.id
_entity.type
_entity.pdbx_description
1 polymer ?
#
loop_
_entity_poly.entity_id
_entity_poly.type
_entity_poly.pdbx_seq_one_letter_code
_entity_poly.pdbx_strand_id
1 'polypeptide(L)'
;MRLFGRIYCLLSFCGFAATGIFAQTGYVSYEERVDSLLHKMTLEEKVAQISHIHSWDIFDEKVMNESKLENLLAVSPRGFVEGFPLTAEQCREYMPRIQKFALKHTRLGIPVFTVAESLHGSVHEGSTIFPQNIALASTFNPTLAYRRAEAISGELHYQGIRQILAPCVDVVRDLRWGRVEECYGEDPFLNGIFACEEVKGYLDSGISPMLKHFGAHGNPMGGLNLASVNCGVGELHDVYLYPFKRVITSLPVQAVMSTYNSWNRVPNSASHYLLTDILRKQWGFKGYVYADWGAVDMLNTFHHVAVDASDAAKQALSAGLDVEASSLCYQQLPRLVKEGKLDEELINQAVRRVLLAKYRMGLFDDPFGKKYSVSELHQKESVDLSRRISEESVVLLKNNNSLLPLDIKSLKSIAVVGPNSNQVQFGDYSWSRSNKDGVTPLQGIDSWANRYGVKVNHAVGCSLMSRDTTGIAAAVDAVRKSDVAIVFCGSASASLARDYSGSNCGEGFDLSDLSLTGAQEELIRRVYQVGRPVILVLVTGKPFAISWEKKHLPAILVQWYGGEQSGNVIADILFGKVNPSGHLTVSFPQSAGHLPAYYNHLPTDKGLYHQHGSYEKPGRDYVFSSPDALWAFGHGLSYTSFSYSDLNTKVAEDSITVSFTLSNDGGCDGKAVPQLSLIHI
;
A
#
# COMPACT_ATOMS: atom_id res chain seq x y z
N MET A 1 -5.07 39.51 -3.45
CA MET A 1 -6.42 39.27 -2.83
C MET A 1 -6.20 38.35 -1.62
N ARG A 2 -6.30 38.88 -0.41
CA ARG A 2 -6.02 38.11 0.83
C ARG A 2 -7.21 37.20 1.12
N LEU A 3 -7.10 35.90 0.89
CA LEU A 3 -8.06 34.91 1.38
C LEU A 3 -7.63 34.49 2.80
N PHE A 4 -8.41 34.87 3.80
CA PHE A 4 -8.26 34.38 5.17
C PHE A 4 -8.94 33.00 5.27
N GLY A 5 -8.18 31.94 5.14
CA GLY A 5 -8.63 30.61 5.50
C GLY A 5 -8.32 30.30 6.96
N ARG A 6 -9.33 30.25 7.81
CA ARG A 6 -9.19 29.73 9.18
C ARG A 6 -9.38 28.21 9.14
N ILE A 7 -8.32 27.46 9.32
CA ILE A 7 -8.38 26.01 9.47
C ILE A 7 -8.54 25.69 10.95
N TYR A 8 -9.68 25.10 11.33
CA TYR A 8 -9.91 24.56 12.64
C TYR A 8 -9.65 23.05 12.60
N CYS A 9 -8.61 22.58 13.26
CA CYS A 9 -8.44 21.16 13.56
C CYS A 9 -9.17 20.87 14.87
N LEU A 10 -10.43 20.44 14.79
CA LEU A 10 -11.19 19.95 15.94
C LEU A 10 -11.02 18.42 16.00
N LEU A 11 -10.23 17.95 16.96
CA LEU A 11 -10.26 16.56 17.40
C LEU A 11 -11.36 16.45 18.47
N SER A 12 -12.62 16.27 18.04
CA SER A 12 -13.74 15.98 18.94
C SER A 12 -13.94 14.48 19.06
N PHE A 13 -13.73 13.93 20.23
CA PHE A 13 -14.26 12.62 20.61
C PHE A 13 -15.76 12.79 20.91
N CYS A 14 -16.63 12.53 19.94
CA CYS A 14 -18.06 12.40 20.20
C CYS A 14 -18.41 10.96 20.55
N GLY A 15 -18.59 10.68 21.82
CA GLY A 15 -19.32 9.51 22.28
C GLY A 15 -20.81 9.71 22.02
N PHE A 16 -21.38 9.04 21.02
CA PHE A 16 -22.83 8.99 20.84
C PHE A 16 -23.40 7.79 21.62
N ALA A 17 -24.03 8.08 22.75
CA ALA A 17 -24.99 7.18 23.35
C ALA A 17 -26.38 7.49 22.74
N ALA A 18 -26.75 6.74 21.69
CA ALA A 18 -28.11 6.82 21.15
C ALA A 18 -28.94 5.68 21.74
N THR A 19 -29.71 5.98 22.78
CA THR A 19 -30.84 5.13 23.22
C THR A 19 -32.04 5.41 22.31
N GLY A 20 -32.12 4.68 21.20
CA GLY A 20 -33.33 4.64 20.36
C GLY A 20 -34.22 3.47 20.74
N ILE A 21 -35.38 3.76 21.27
CA ILE A 21 -36.49 2.79 21.41
C ILE A 21 -37.04 2.54 20.00
N PHE A 22 -36.72 1.41 19.41
CA PHE A 22 -37.37 0.98 18.17
C PHE A 22 -38.53 0.05 18.49
N ALA A 23 -39.70 0.41 17.96
CA ALA A 23 -40.89 -0.43 17.97
C ALA A 23 -40.63 -1.78 17.26
N GLN A 24 -40.96 -2.87 17.91
CA GLN A 24 -40.91 -4.25 17.38
C GLN A 24 -41.90 -4.41 16.23
N THR A 25 -41.42 -4.24 15.00
CA THR A 25 -42.00 -4.95 13.85
C THR A 25 -41.09 -6.15 13.61
N GLY A 26 -41.66 -7.36 13.39
CA GLY A 26 -40.97 -8.66 13.38
C GLY A 26 -39.79 -8.83 12.42
N TYR A 27 -38.74 -8.05 12.61
CA TYR A 27 -37.49 -8.13 11.87
C TYR A 27 -36.61 -9.19 12.53
N VAL A 28 -36.41 -10.31 11.85
CA VAL A 28 -35.46 -11.35 12.26
C VAL A 28 -34.05 -10.76 12.15
N SER A 29 -33.31 -10.72 13.25
CA SER A 29 -31.95 -10.19 13.29
C SER A 29 -31.00 -11.00 12.39
N TYR A 30 -29.85 -10.39 11.98
CA TYR A 30 -28.84 -11.14 11.21
C TYR A 30 -28.30 -12.32 12.03
N GLU A 31 -28.15 -12.15 13.33
CA GLU A 31 -27.74 -13.17 14.27
C GLU A 31 -28.68 -14.38 14.25
N GLU A 32 -29.99 -14.17 14.33
CA GLU A 32 -30.99 -15.25 14.26
C GLU A 32 -31.01 -15.94 12.89
N ARG A 33 -30.82 -15.20 11.79
CA ARG A 33 -30.72 -15.77 10.45
C ARG A 33 -29.49 -16.66 10.31
N VAL A 34 -28.35 -16.22 10.83
CA VAL A 34 -27.10 -16.97 10.84
C VAL A 34 -27.23 -18.24 11.70
N ASP A 35 -27.83 -18.14 12.88
CA ASP A 35 -28.09 -19.30 13.74
C ASP A 35 -28.96 -20.34 13.06
N SER A 36 -30.03 -19.91 12.39
CA SER A 36 -30.88 -20.78 11.58
C SER A 36 -30.12 -21.47 10.44
N LEU A 37 -29.18 -20.79 9.78
CA LEU A 37 -28.33 -21.37 8.75
C LEU A 37 -27.36 -22.40 9.34
N LEU A 38 -26.65 -22.05 10.41
CA LEU A 38 -25.69 -22.93 11.09
C LEU A 38 -26.33 -24.28 11.53
N HIS A 39 -27.55 -24.23 12.04
CA HIS A 39 -28.28 -25.45 12.42
C HIS A 39 -28.63 -26.35 11.22
N LYS A 40 -28.74 -25.80 10.01
CA LYS A 40 -29.04 -26.56 8.79
C LYS A 40 -27.78 -27.08 8.08
N MET A 41 -26.60 -26.53 8.39
CA MET A 41 -25.35 -26.88 7.74
C MET A 41 -24.78 -28.20 8.26
N THR A 42 -24.28 -29.02 7.34
CA THR A 42 -23.40 -30.15 7.69
C THR A 42 -22.02 -29.62 8.09
N LEU A 43 -21.21 -30.47 8.73
CA LEU A 43 -19.86 -30.08 9.11
C LEU A 43 -18.98 -29.74 7.88
N GLU A 44 -19.13 -30.48 6.80
CA GLU A 44 -18.45 -30.25 5.52
C GLU A 44 -18.87 -28.91 4.90
N GLU A 45 -20.15 -28.55 4.91
CA GLU A 45 -20.65 -27.26 4.45
C GLU A 45 -20.13 -26.09 5.30
N LYS A 46 -20.00 -26.28 6.63
CA LYS A 46 -19.39 -25.30 7.54
C LYS A 46 -17.94 -25.04 7.15
N VAL A 47 -17.14 -26.09 7.00
CA VAL A 47 -15.73 -25.95 6.60
C VAL A 47 -15.57 -25.31 5.22
N ALA A 48 -16.47 -25.61 4.29
CA ALA A 48 -16.45 -24.98 3.00
C ALA A 48 -16.68 -23.43 3.05
N GLN A 49 -17.49 -22.93 3.99
CA GLN A 49 -17.69 -21.48 4.15
C GLN A 49 -16.44 -20.73 4.64
N ILE A 50 -15.52 -21.41 5.27
CA ILE A 50 -14.25 -20.86 5.77
C ILE A 50 -13.04 -21.28 4.92
N SER A 51 -13.30 -21.65 3.67
CA SER A 51 -12.29 -22.04 2.67
C SER A 51 -12.40 -21.17 1.43
N HIS A 52 -11.25 -20.93 0.81
CA HIS A 52 -11.09 -20.14 -0.41
C HIS A 52 -10.97 -21.06 -1.64
N ILE A 53 -11.49 -20.61 -2.78
CA ILE A 53 -11.29 -21.24 -4.10
C ILE A 53 -10.43 -20.29 -4.94
N HIS A 54 -9.37 -20.81 -5.53
CA HIS A 54 -8.58 -20.09 -6.50
C HIS A 54 -9.19 -20.20 -7.89
N SER A 55 -8.86 -19.23 -8.74
CA SER A 55 -9.31 -19.23 -10.12
C SER A 55 -8.88 -20.50 -10.89
N TRP A 56 -7.66 -21.00 -10.68
CA TRP A 56 -7.19 -22.24 -11.34
C TRP A 56 -7.96 -23.51 -10.92
N ASP A 57 -8.68 -23.47 -9.82
CA ASP A 57 -9.58 -24.58 -9.43
C ASP A 57 -10.85 -24.63 -10.27
N ILE A 58 -11.23 -23.53 -10.93
CA ILE A 58 -12.43 -23.37 -11.71
C ILE A 58 -12.12 -23.17 -13.20
N PHE A 59 -11.00 -22.51 -13.52
CA PHE A 59 -10.64 -22.12 -14.87
C PHE A 59 -9.53 -23.01 -15.45
N ASP A 60 -9.64 -23.32 -16.73
CA ASP A 60 -8.55 -23.84 -17.53
C ASP A 60 -7.97 -22.65 -18.30
N GLU A 61 -6.73 -22.26 -17.95
CA GLU A 61 -6.14 -20.97 -18.35
C GLU A 61 -7.03 -19.80 -17.91
N LYS A 62 -7.77 -19.19 -18.84
CA LYS A 62 -8.70 -18.08 -18.55
C LYS A 62 -10.15 -18.40 -18.94
N VAL A 63 -10.46 -19.67 -19.20
CA VAL A 63 -11.80 -20.12 -19.60
C VAL A 63 -12.44 -20.93 -18.47
N MET A 64 -13.66 -20.56 -18.09
CA MET A 64 -14.38 -21.25 -17.02
C MET A 64 -14.73 -22.69 -17.42
N ASN A 65 -14.33 -23.65 -16.60
CA ASN A 65 -14.67 -25.05 -16.75
C ASN A 65 -15.90 -25.38 -15.88
N GLU A 66 -17.05 -25.55 -16.52
CA GLU A 66 -18.34 -25.81 -15.86
C GLU A 66 -18.29 -27.07 -14.98
N SER A 67 -17.62 -28.12 -15.44
CA SER A 67 -17.51 -29.36 -14.66
C SER A 67 -16.68 -29.18 -13.38
N LYS A 68 -15.61 -28.37 -13.44
CA LYS A 68 -14.84 -28.00 -12.25
C LYS A 68 -15.70 -27.19 -11.29
N LEU A 69 -16.43 -26.19 -11.79
CA LEU A 69 -17.33 -25.36 -10.99
C LEU A 69 -18.40 -26.21 -10.30
N GLU A 70 -19.07 -27.08 -11.06
CA GLU A 70 -20.10 -28.00 -10.54
C GLU A 70 -19.53 -28.92 -9.45
N ASN A 71 -18.40 -29.56 -9.70
CA ASN A 71 -17.77 -30.46 -8.74
C ASN A 71 -17.35 -29.75 -7.45
N LEU A 72 -16.81 -28.53 -7.54
CA LEU A 72 -16.38 -27.77 -6.36
C LEU A 72 -17.54 -27.23 -5.53
N LEU A 73 -18.61 -26.75 -6.18
CA LEU A 73 -19.73 -26.12 -5.49
C LEU A 73 -20.88 -27.07 -5.19
N ALA A 74 -20.98 -28.24 -5.87
CA ALA A 74 -22.07 -29.20 -5.66
C ALA A 74 -22.02 -29.83 -4.26
N VAL A 75 -20.80 -30.08 -3.74
CA VAL A 75 -20.63 -30.66 -2.41
C VAL A 75 -20.86 -29.61 -1.31
N SER A 76 -20.42 -28.35 -1.55
CA SER A 76 -20.64 -27.28 -0.59
C SER A 76 -20.25 -25.91 -1.18
N PRO A 77 -21.06 -24.88 -1.03
CA PRO A 77 -20.70 -23.54 -1.49
C PRO A 77 -19.53 -23.03 -0.66
N ARG A 78 -18.39 -22.83 -1.31
CA ARG A 78 -17.21 -22.23 -0.68
C ARG A 78 -17.52 -20.79 -0.25
N GLY A 79 -16.79 -20.32 0.76
CA GLY A 79 -16.99 -18.98 1.28
C GLY A 79 -16.53 -17.87 0.35
N PHE A 80 -15.43 -18.13 -0.37
CA PHE A 80 -14.66 -17.13 -1.12
C PHE A 80 -14.19 -17.67 -2.47
N VAL A 81 -14.18 -16.82 -3.49
CA VAL A 81 -13.70 -17.13 -4.85
C VAL A 81 -12.90 -15.95 -5.38
N GLU A 82 -11.67 -16.22 -5.85
CA GLU A 82 -10.79 -15.21 -6.42
C GLU A 82 -10.92 -15.10 -7.95
N GLY A 83 -10.76 -13.88 -8.48
CA GLY A 83 -10.81 -13.59 -9.91
C GLY A 83 -9.48 -13.63 -10.66
N PHE A 84 -8.34 -13.55 -9.97
CA PHE A 84 -7.02 -13.53 -10.64
C PHE A 84 -6.69 -14.89 -11.30
N PRO A 85 -6.12 -14.95 -12.54
CA PRO A 85 -5.59 -13.87 -13.36
C PRO A 85 -6.53 -13.43 -14.53
N LEU A 86 -7.82 -13.41 -14.32
CA LEU A 86 -8.79 -13.00 -15.35
C LEU A 86 -8.63 -11.52 -15.71
N THR A 87 -9.06 -11.15 -16.92
CA THR A 87 -9.26 -9.74 -17.26
C THR A 87 -10.52 -9.19 -16.58
N ALA A 88 -10.66 -7.89 -16.49
CA ALA A 88 -11.85 -7.28 -15.93
C ALA A 88 -13.14 -7.68 -16.67
N GLU A 89 -13.09 -7.80 -17.99
CA GLU A 89 -14.22 -8.28 -18.79
C GLU A 89 -14.57 -9.75 -18.51
N GLN A 90 -13.56 -10.60 -18.34
CA GLN A 90 -13.78 -12.00 -17.94
C GLN A 90 -14.38 -12.09 -16.52
N CYS A 91 -13.91 -11.27 -15.58
CA CYS A 91 -14.53 -11.19 -14.26
C CYS A 91 -15.99 -10.78 -14.34
N ARG A 92 -16.30 -9.75 -15.14
CA ARG A 92 -17.69 -9.30 -15.39
C ARG A 92 -18.58 -10.40 -15.92
N GLU A 93 -18.05 -11.28 -16.76
CA GLU A 93 -18.79 -12.44 -17.29
C GLU A 93 -18.93 -13.54 -16.22
N TYR A 94 -17.83 -13.93 -15.58
CA TYR A 94 -17.77 -15.17 -14.81
C TYR A 94 -18.18 -15.02 -13.34
N MET A 95 -17.84 -13.92 -12.68
CA MET A 95 -18.17 -13.76 -11.25
C MET A 95 -19.69 -13.81 -10.99
N PRO A 96 -20.56 -13.15 -11.81
CA PRO A 96 -22.00 -13.32 -11.66
C PRO A 96 -22.51 -14.74 -11.96
N ARG A 97 -21.84 -15.51 -12.83
CA ARG A 97 -22.20 -16.92 -13.10
C ARG A 97 -21.91 -17.80 -11.90
N ILE A 98 -20.73 -17.65 -11.30
CA ILE A 98 -20.34 -18.34 -10.07
C ILE A 98 -21.32 -18.01 -8.93
N GLN A 99 -21.64 -16.74 -8.74
CA GLN A 99 -22.60 -16.27 -7.74
C GLN A 99 -23.99 -16.88 -7.97
N LYS A 100 -24.48 -16.86 -9.22
CA LYS A 100 -25.76 -17.47 -9.60
C LYS A 100 -25.77 -18.97 -9.33
N PHE A 101 -24.65 -19.67 -9.61
CA PHE A 101 -24.54 -21.09 -9.32
C PHE A 101 -24.62 -21.34 -7.81
N ALA A 102 -23.86 -20.59 -6.99
CA ALA A 102 -23.89 -20.70 -5.52
C ALA A 102 -25.31 -20.52 -4.96
N LEU A 103 -26.04 -19.54 -5.45
CA LEU A 103 -27.41 -19.23 -5.00
C LEU A 103 -28.47 -20.25 -5.42
N LYS A 104 -28.36 -20.83 -6.64
CA LYS A 104 -29.43 -21.62 -7.23
C LYS A 104 -29.19 -23.13 -7.26
N HIS A 105 -27.93 -23.55 -7.25
CA HIS A 105 -27.53 -24.94 -7.45
C HIS A 105 -26.87 -25.57 -6.22
N THR A 106 -26.77 -24.81 -5.12
CA THR A 106 -26.34 -25.36 -3.83
C THR A 106 -27.52 -25.51 -2.87
N ARG A 107 -27.42 -26.43 -1.92
CA ARG A 107 -28.52 -26.79 -1.02
C ARG A 107 -29.03 -25.63 -0.15
N LEU A 108 -28.14 -24.73 0.27
CA LEU A 108 -28.48 -23.64 1.18
C LEU A 108 -28.54 -22.26 0.50
N GLY A 109 -28.12 -22.15 -0.76
CA GLY A 109 -28.16 -20.91 -1.52
C GLY A 109 -27.36 -19.76 -0.87
N ILE A 110 -26.21 -20.05 -0.26
CA ILE A 110 -25.38 -19.06 0.41
C ILE A 110 -24.52 -18.34 -0.64
N PRO A 111 -24.55 -17.00 -0.72
CA PRO A 111 -23.71 -16.26 -1.65
C PRO A 111 -22.22 -16.40 -1.32
N VAL A 112 -21.35 -16.32 -2.34
CA VAL A 112 -19.90 -16.30 -2.17
C VAL A 112 -19.37 -14.88 -2.08
N PHE A 113 -18.26 -14.64 -1.36
CA PHE A 113 -17.45 -13.45 -1.55
C PHE A 113 -16.59 -13.63 -2.81
N THR A 114 -16.79 -12.78 -3.79
CA THR A 114 -15.88 -12.65 -4.93
C THR A 114 -14.75 -11.71 -4.54
N VAL A 115 -13.52 -12.17 -4.63
CA VAL A 115 -12.33 -11.55 -4.02
C VAL A 115 -11.35 -11.12 -5.10
N ALA A 116 -10.65 -10.01 -4.90
CA ALA A 116 -9.51 -9.58 -5.71
C ALA A 116 -8.46 -8.84 -4.89
N GLU A 117 -7.22 -8.91 -5.34
CA GLU A 117 -6.20 -7.94 -4.94
C GLU A 117 -6.53 -6.57 -5.53
N SER A 118 -6.32 -5.50 -4.75
CA SER A 118 -6.63 -4.14 -5.19
C SER A 118 -5.93 -3.09 -4.33
N LEU A 119 -4.60 -3.10 -4.30
CA LEU A 119 -3.85 -2.15 -3.48
C LEU A 119 -3.95 -0.71 -4.01
N HIS A 120 -3.87 -0.54 -5.33
CA HIS A 120 -3.89 0.77 -5.99
C HIS A 120 -4.64 0.74 -7.34
N GLY A 121 -5.70 -0.01 -7.38
CA GLY A 121 -6.52 -0.36 -8.54
C GLY A 121 -6.74 -1.86 -8.57
N SER A 122 -7.79 -2.33 -9.22
CA SER A 122 -8.01 -3.76 -9.40
C SER A 122 -6.89 -4.40 -10.23
N VAL A 123 -6.43 -5.58 -9.83
CA VAL A 123 -5.38 -6.34 -10.56
C VAL A 123 -5.86 -6.99 -11.85
N HIS A 124 -7.06 -6.68 -12.29
CA HIS A 124 -7.63 -7.20 -13.54
C HIS A 124 -7.34 -6.25 -14.69
N GLU A 125 -6.79 -6.80 -15.78
CA GLU A 125 -6.44 -6.05 -17.00
C GLU A 125 -7.63 -5.21 -17.49
N GLY A 126 -7.37 -3.91 -17.75
CA GLY A 126 -8.36 -2.93 -18.17
C GLY A 126 -8.83 -1.97 -17.08
N SER A 127 -8.47 -2.21 -15.82
CA SER A 127 -8.77 -1.32 -14.71
C SER A 127 -7.83 -0.12 -14.66
N THR A 128 -8.24 0.98 -14.03
CA THR A 128 -7.39 2.16 -13.81
C THR A 128 -6.24 1.83 -12.85
N ILE A 129 -5.01 2.20 -13.22
CA ILE A 129 -3.83 2.05 -12.37
C ILE A 129 -3.55 3.37 -11.64
N PHE A 130 -3.84 3.40 -10.36
CA PHE A 130 -3.56 4.53 -9.49
C PHE A 130 -2.12 4.50 -8.97
N PRO A 131 -1.61 5.64 -8.43
CA PRO A 131 -0.36 5.66 -7.68
C PRO A 131 -0.37 4.69 -6.49
N GLN A 132 0.79 4.11 -6.18
CA GLN A 132 1.01 3.23 -5.03
C GLN A 132 0.71 3.92 -3.69
N ASN A 133 0.51 3.15 -2.62
CA ASN A 133 0.14 3.69 -1.31
C ASN A 133 1.17 4.68 -0.74
N ILE A 134 2.46 4.41 -0.92
CA ILE A 134 3.51 5.35 -0.52
C ILE A 134 3.39 6.69 -1.27
N ALA A 135 3.03 6.67 -2.56
CA ALA A 135 2.76 7.87 -3.35
C ALA A 135 1.50 8.59 -2.84
N LEU A 136 0.41 7.84 -2.65
CA LEU A 136 -0.83 8.41 -2.12
C LEU A 136 -0.60 9.09 -0.77
N ALA A 137 0.10 8.43 0.15
CA ALA A 137 0.37 8.98 1.48
C ALA A 137 1.29 10.22 1.42
N SER A 138 2.23 10.27 0.45
CA SER A 138 3.10 11.44 0.24
C SER A 138 2.35 12.72 -0.15
N THR A 139 1.08 12.61 -0.53
CA THR A 139 0.20 13.77 -0.73
C THR A 139 -0.17 14.46 0.58
N PHE A 140 -0.08 13.78 1.72
CA PHE A 140 -0.64 14.20 3.02
C PHE A 140 -2.10 14.65 2.93
N ASN A 141 -2.83 14.14 1.95
CA ASN A 141 -4.23 14.46 1.68
C ASN A 141 -5.10 13.20 1.75
N PRO A 142 -5.56 12.81 2.95
CA PRO A 142 -6.29 11.56 3.14
C PRO A 142 -7.66 11.54 2.41
N THR A 143 -8.22 12.70 2.03
CA THR A 143 -9.42 12.75 1.19
C THR A 143 -9.20 12.07 -0.17
N LEU A 144 -7.97 12.06 -0.69
CA LEU A 144 -7.65 11.36 -1.92
C LEU A 144 -7.71 9.84 -1.77
N ALA A 145 -7.44 9.30 -0.57
CA ALA A 145 -7.61 7.88 -0.28
C ALA A 145 -9.09 7.48 -0.35
N TYR A 146 -9.97 8.26 0.25
CA TYR A 146 -11.42 8.06 0.14
C TYR A 146 -11.88 8.08 -1.32
N ARG A 147 -11.48 9.11 -2.09
CA ARG A 147 -11.85 9.25 -3.49
C ARG A 147 -11.32 8.14 -4.37
N ARG A 148 -10.07 7.69 -4.13
CA ARG A 148 -9.49 6.53 -4.82
C ARG A 148 -10.30 5.28 -4.57
N ALA A 149 -10.69 5.02 -3.32
CA ALA A 149 -11.51 3.88 -2.94
C ALA A 149 -12.90 3.90 -3.61
N GLU A 150 -13.55 5.08 -3.70
CA GLU A 150 -14.81 5.22 -4.45
C GLU A 150 -14.63 4.83 -5.93
N ALA A 151 -13.61 5.37 -6.61
CA ALA A 151 -13.35 5.10 -8.02
C ALA A 151 -13.06 3.61 -8.27
N ILE A 152 -12.17 3.02 -7.46
CA ILE A 152 -11.84 1.59 -7.53
C ILE A 152 -13.09 0.73 -7.29
N SER A 153 -13.94 1.09 -6.32
CA SER A 153 -15.16 0.34 -6.00
C SER A 153 -16.13 0.25 -7.18
N GLY A 154 -16.26 1.33 -7.95
CA GLY A 154 -17.08 1.32 -9.17
C GLY A 154 -16.60 0.28 -10.18
N GLU A 155 -15.29 0.22 -10.42
CA GLU A 155 -14.66 -0.76 -11.31
C GLU A 155 -14.75 -2.20 -10.77
N LEU A 156 -14.61 -2.40 -9.46
CA LEU A 156 -14.77 -3.71 -8.81
C LEU A 156 -16.22 -4.23 -8.96
N HIS A 157 -17.22 -3.37 -8.76
CA HIS A 157 -18.61 -3.75 -8.98
C HIS A 157 -18.91 -4.10 -10.46
N TYR A 158 -18.29 -3.38 -11.41
CA TYR A 158 -18.35 -3.73 -12.82
C TYR A 158 -17.84 -5.17 -13.06
N GLN A 159 -16.78 -5.55 -12.37
CA GLN A 159 -16.15 -6.88 -12.44
C GLN A 159 -16.91 -7.95 -11.63
N GLY A 160 -17.91 -7.56 -10.83
CA GLY A 160 -18.63 -8.47 -9.93
C GLY A 160 -17.83 -8.86 -8.69
N ILE A 161 -16.82 -8.08 -8.29
CA ILE A 161 -16.01 -8.26 -7.09
C ILE A 161 -16.69 -7.56 -5.91
N ARG A 162 -16.73 -8.23 -4.74
CA ARG A 162 -17.41 -7.73 -3.55
C ARG A 162 -16.48 -7.58 -2.34
N GLN A 163 -15.26 -8.11 -2.44
CA GLN A 163 -14.24 -8.00 -1.40
C GLN A 163 -12.86 -7.80 -2.02
N ILE A 164 -12.03 -7.02 -1.33
CA ILE A 164 -10.65 -6.78 -1.71
C ILE A 164 -9.69 -7.15 -0.59
N LEU A 165 -8.46 -7.52 -0.97
CA LEU A 165 -7.35 -7.82 -0.07
C LEU A 165 -6.49 -6.54 0.14
N ALA A 166 -7.13 -5.48 0.57
CA ALA A 166 -6.57 -4.14 0.79
C ALA A 166 -7.43 -3.37 1.82
N PRO A 167 -6.89 -2.30 2.44
CA PRO A 167 -5.57 -1.70 2.28
C PRO A 167 -4.45 -2.40 3.07
N CYS A 168 -3.19 -2.21 2.62
CA CYS A 168 -2.01 -2.54 3.39
C CYS A 168 -1.74 -1.40 4.39
N VAL A 169 -1.85 -1.69 5.69
CA VAL A 169 -1.69 -0.70 6.77
C VAL A 169 -0.46 -0.96 7.63
N ASP A 170 0.47 -1.77 7.12
CA ASP A 170 1.75 -2.02 7.77
C ASP A 170 2.55 -0.74 7.97
N VAL A 171 3.22 -0.62 9.11
CA VAL A 171 4.10 0.50 9.41
C VAL A 171 5.53 0.13 9.04
N VAL A 172 6.12 0.87 8.10
CA VAL A 172 7.47 0.62 7.60
C VAL A 172 8.50 1.00 8.66
N ARG A 173 9.39 0.06 9.00
CA ARG A 173 10.52 0.30 9.92
C ARG A 173 11.86 -0.10 9.33
N ASP A 174 11.92 -1.16 8.53
CA ASP A 174 13.13 -1.56 7.82
C ASP A 174 13.00 -1.25 6.31
N LEU A 175 13.77 -0.29 5.83
CA LEU A 175 13.72 0.19 4.44
C LEU A 175 14.34 -0.80 3.44
N ARG A 176 15.00 -1.85 3.91
CA ARG A 176 15.52 -2.94 3.05
C ARG A 176 14.41 -3.84 2.55
N TRP A 177 13.29 -3.90 3.29
CA TRP A 177 12.11 -4.68 2.91
C TRP A 177 11.54 -4.27 1.55
N GLY A 178 11.17 -5.25 0.71
CA GLY A 178 10.69 -5.02 -0.65
C GLY A 178 9.33 -4.34 -0.71
N ARG A 179 8.45 -4.60 0.28
CA ARG A 179 7.04 -4.16 0.30
C ARG A 179 6.81 -2.75 0.87
N VAL A 180 7.85 -1.94 0.98
CA VAL A 180 7.73 -0.54 1.45
C VAL A 180 6.71 0.25 0.62
N GLU A 181 6.67 0.04 -0.67
CA GLU A 181 5.77 0.74 -1.61
C GLU A 181 4.29 0.53 -1.34
N GLU A 182 3.93 -0.63 -0.78
CA GLU A 182 2.54 -1.00 -0.48
C GLU A 182 1.97 -0.25 0.73
N CYS A 183 2.82 0.34 1.56
CA CYS A 183 2.48 0.95 2.84
C CYS A 183 2.34 2.46 2.73
N TYR A 184 1.65 3.09 3.70
CA TYR A 184 1.54 4.55 3.75
C TYR A 184 2.80 5.23 4.33
N GLY A 185 3.71 4.50 4.97
CA GLY A 185 4.98 5.00 5.45
C GLY A 185 5.37 4.54 6.87
N GLU A 186 6.27 5.31 7.51
CA GLU A 186 6.86 4.97 8.81
C GLU A 186 6.06 5.48 10.02
N ASP A 187 5.10 6.39 9.80
CA ASP A 187 4.34 7.01 10.87
C ASP A 187 3.02 6.27 11.13
N PRO A 188 2.81 5.71 12.35
CA PRO A 188 1.60 4.98 12.68
C PRO A 188 0.32 5.83 12.59
N PHE A 189 0.40 7.12 12.94
CA PHE A 189 -0.75 8.02 12.92
C PHE A 189 -1.19 8.33 11.49
N LEU A 190 -0.23 8.65 10.60
CA LEU A 190 -0.49 8.86 9.18
C LEU A 190 -1.11 7.62 8.54
N ASN A 191 -0.52 6.43 8.79
CA ASN A 191 -1.07 5.15 8.33
C ASN A 191 -2.52 4.98 8.78
N GLY A 192 -2.81 5.25 10.06
CA GLY A 192 -4.16 5.14 10.60
C GLY A 192 -5.17 6.10 9.97
N ILE A 193 -4.77 7.34 9.64
CA ILE A 193 -5.65 8.33 8.98
C ILE A 193 -5.96 7.89 7.55
N PHE A 194 -4.94 7.57 6.75
CA PHE A 194 -5.14 7.13 5.36
C PHE A 194 -5.96 5.85 5.29
N ALA A 195 -5.66 4.88 6.15
CA ALA A 195 -6.43 3.64 6.25
C ALA A 195 -7.91 3.90 6.60
N CYS A 196 -8.22 4.79 7.55
CA CYS A 196 -9.61 5.12 7.89
C CYS A 196 -10.37 5.70 6.69
N GLU A 197 -9.77 6.67 5.98
CA GLU A 197 -10.44 7.30 4.84
C GLU A 197 -10.59 6.33 3.66
N GLU A 198 -9.59 5.51 3.37
CA GLU A 198 -9.68 4.52 2.30
C GLU A 198 -10.71 3.43 2.61
N VAL A 199 -10.68 2.87 3.81
CA VAL A 199 -11.66 1.88 4.27
C VAL A 199 -13.08 2.45 4.24
N LYS A 200 -13.25 3.71 4.67
CA LYS A 200 -14.55 4.38 4.61
C LYS A 200 -15.06 4.49 3.17
N GLY A 201 -14.22 4.88 2.22
CA GLY A 201 -14.58 4.97 0.80
C GLY A 201 -15.07 3.62 0.24
N TYR A 202 -14.38 2.52 0.57
CA TYR A 202 -14.81 1.17 0.18
C TYR A 202 -16.14 0.76 0.82
N LEU A 203 -16.29 0.97 2.13
CA LEU A 203 -17.53 0.61 2.85
C LEU A 203 -18.74 1.41 2.35
N ASP A 204 -18.59 2.72 2.17
CA ASP A 204 -19.65 3.61 1.65
C ASP A 204 -20.05 3.22 0.22
N SER A 205 -19.14 2.60 -0.52
CA SER A 205 -19.35 2.09 -1.88
C SER A 205 -19.73 0.61 -1.94
N GLY A 206 -19.98 -0.06 -0.81
CA GLY A 206 -20.47 -1.44 -0.76
C GLY A 206 -19.43 -2.53 -1.07
N ILE A 207 -18.14 -2.21 -1.02
CA ILE A 207 -17.03 -3.17 -1.09
C ILE A 207 -16.55 -3.49 0.31
N SER A 208 -16.24 -4.78 0.58
CA SER A 208 -15.64 -5.24 1.83
C SER A 208 -14.11 -5.10 1.76
N PRO A 209 -13.50 -4.12 2.46
CA PRO A 209 -12.04 -4.07 2.58
C PRO A 209 -11.54 -5.09 3.60
N MET A 210 -10.28 -5.50 3.45
CA MET A 210 -9.57 -6.38 4.36
C MET A 210 -8.25 -5.74 4.78
N LEU A 211 -8.15 -5.35 6.04
CA LEU A 211 -6.92 -4.74 6.57
C LEU A 211 -5.79 -5.77 6.60
N LYS A 212 -4.65 -5.46 6.00
CA LYS A 212 -3.48 -6.35 5.97
C LYS A 212 -2.20 -5.62 6.34
N HIS A 213 -1.21 -6.30 6.94
CA HIS A 213 -1.22 -7.66 7.47
C HIS A 213 -1.18 -7.62 9.00
N PHE A 214 -2.18 -8.18 9.66
CA PHE A 214 -2.37 -8.01 11.10
C PHE A 214 -1.30 -8.70 11.93
N GLY A 215 -0.51 -7.89 12.60
CA GLY A 215 0.64 -8.24 13.41
C GLY A 215 1.70 -7.16 13.28
N ALA A 216 2.95 -7.53 13.34
CA ALA A 216 4.08 -6.66 13.07
C ALA A 216 4.78 -7.19 11.82
N HIS A 217 4.55 -6.61 10.64
CA HIS A 217 5.09 -7.10 9.36
C HIS A 217 6.16 -6.17 8.77
N GLY A 218 6.02 -4.86 8.90
CA GLY A 218 6.89 -3.85 8.26
C GLY A 218 8.29 -3.66 8.88
N ASN A 219 8.72 -4.57 9.78
CA ASN A 219 10.07 -4.58 10.38
C ASN A 219 10.66 -6.00 10.44
N PRO A 220 10.70 -6.72 9.33
CA PRO A 220 11.23 -8.08 9.35
C PRO A 220 12.73 -8.08 9.63
N MET A 221 13.20 -9.05 10.37
CA MET A 221 14.62 -9.18 10.74
C MET A 221 15.52 -9.20 9.50
N GLY A 222 16.48 -8.29 9.47
CA GLY A 222 17.38 -8.13 8.32
C GLY A 222 16.73 -7.50 7.08
N GLY A 223 15.50 -7.01 7.17
CA GLY A 223 14.72 -6.51 6.03
C GLY A 223 14.20 -7.63 5.12
N LEU A 224 14.35 -8.91 5.51
CA LEU A 224 13.97 -10.05 4.69
C LEU A 224 12.47 -10.34 4.83
N ASN A 225 11.77 -10.38 3.71
CA ASN A 225 10.35 -10.68 3.69
C ASN A 225 10.04 -11.99 4.44
N LEU A 226 8.94 -12.02 5.18
CA LEU A 226 8.46 -13.12 6.04
C LEU A 226 9.33 -13.40 7.29
N ALA A 227 10.47 -12.74 7.49
CA ALA A 227 11.27 -12.94 8.69
C ALA A 227 10.53 -12.45 9.96
N SER A 228 10.93 -12.99 11.11
CA SER A 228 10.33 -12.63 12.40
C SER A 228 10.54 -11.15 12.71
N VAL A 229 9.54 -10.52 13.33
CA VAL A 229 9.69 -9.21 13.97
C VAL A 229 9.87 -9.40 15.46
N ASN A 230 10.95 -8.82 15.99
CA ASN A 230 11.26 -8.86 17.42
C ASN A 230 11.16 -7.45 17.99
N CYS A 231 10.11 -7.20 18.76
CA CYS A 231 9.90 -5.92 19.42
C CYS A 231 9.19 -6.11 20.77
N GLY A 232 9.32 -5.14 21.66
CA GLY A 232 8.59 -5.13 22.92
C GLY A 232 7.09 -4.93 22.73
N VAL A 233 6.30 -5.29 23.75
CA VAL A 233 4.84 -5.15 23.73
C VAL A 233 4.41 -3.68 23.53
N GLY A 234 5.14 -2.72 24.14
CA GLY A 234 4.87 -1.28 23.94
C GLY A 234 4.99 -0.89 22.47
N GLU A 235 6.10 -1.20 21.81
CA GLU A 235 6.29 -0.92 20.38
C GLU A 235 5.26 -1.65 19.50
N LEU A 236 4.92 -2.89 19.84
CA LEU A 236 3.87 -3.62 19.12
C LEU A 236 2.56 -2.83 19.11
N HIS A 237 2.12 -2.31 20.25
CA HIS A 237 0.84 -1.59 20.38
C HIS A 237 0.89 -0.16 19.83
N ASP A 238 1.98 0.57 20.07
CA ASP A 238 2.08 1.99 19.73
C ASP A 238 2.44 2.22 18.26
N VAL A 239 3.07 1.22 17.62
CA VAL A 239 3.53 1.31 16.24
C VAL A 239 2.73 0.40 15.33
N TYR A 240 2.93 -0.91 15.45
CA TYR A 240 2.42 -1.85 14.44
C TYR A 240 0.91 -2.07 14.50
N LEU A 241 0.35 -2.13 15.69
CA LEU A 241 -1.08 -2.37 15.90
C LEU A 241 -1.92 -1.09 15.91
N TYR A 242 -1.30 0.08 16.04
CA TYR A 242 -2.02 1.36 16.13
C TYR A 242 -2.92 1.64 14.92
N PRO A 243 -2.48 1.50 13.65
CA PRO A 243 -3.34 1.76 12.49
C PRO A 243 -4.55 0.81 12.46
N PHE A 244 -4.33 -0.48 12.72
CA PHE A 244 -5.41 -1.46 12.79
C PHE A 244 -6.43 -1.12 13.88
N LYS A 245 -5.95 -0.82 15.10
CA LYS A 245 -6.82 -0.43 16.22
C LYS A 245 -7.68 0.77 15.85
N ARG A 246 -7.07 1.80 15.26
CA ARG A 246 -7.76 3.02 14.86
C ARG A 246 -8.91 2.71 13.90
N VAL A 247 -8.68 1.95 12.87
CA VAL A 247 -9.71 1.59 11.87
C VAL A 247 -10.79 0.70 12.51
N ILE A 248 -10.40 -0.39 13.18
CA ILE A 248 -11.32 -1.39 13.73
C ILE A 248 -12.25 -0.80 14.81
N THR A 249 -11.74 0.13 15.62
CA THR A 249 -12.56 0.76 16.66
C THR A 249 -13.42 1.92 16.15
N SER A 250 -13.17 2.41 14.93
CA SER A 250 -13.89 3.57 14.36
C SER A 250 -14.86 3.19 13.24
N LEU A 251 -14.63 2.07 12.54
CA LEU A 251 -15.37 1.68 11.34
C LEU A 251 -15.85 0.21 11.43
N PRO A 252 -16.97 -0.14 10.79
CA PRO A 252 -17.55 -1.48 10.84
C PRO A 252 -16.86 -2.46 9.88
N VAL A 253 -15.53 -2.57 9.96
CA VAL A 253 -14.73 -3.48 9.13
C VAL A 253 -15.13 -4.92 9.40
N GLN A 254 -15.25 -5.73 8.34
CA GLN A 254 -15.65 -7.14 8.45
C GLN A 254 -14.49 -8.12 8.32
N ALA A 255 -13.34 -7.69 7.81
CA ALA A 255 -12.22 -8.59 7.52
C ALA A 255 -10.87 -8.02 7.93
N VAL A 256 -10.01 -8.88 8.46
CA VAL A 256 -8.60 -8.62 8.76
C VAL A 256 -7.79 -9.82 8.26
N MET A 257 -6.68 -9.58 7.55
CA MET A 257 -5.77 -10.64 7.11
C MET A 257 -4.65 -10.81 8.13
N SER A 258 -4.38 -12.05 8.55
CA SER A 258 -3.18 -12.37 9.32
C SER A 258 -1.94 -12.23 8.43
N THR A 259 -0.75 -12.26 9.00
CA THR A 259 0.50 -12.14 8.25
C THR A 259 1.28 -13.46 8.25
N TYR A 260 2.12 -13.66 7.25
CA TYR A 260 3.03 -14.81 7.13
C TYR A 260 4.03 -14.95 8.27
N ASN A 261 4.58 -13.80 8.74
CA ASN A 261 5.71 -13.77 9.64
C ASN A 261 5.32 -14.12 11.09
N SER A 262 6.30 -14.09 11.97
CA SER A 262 6.12 -14.28 13.40
C SER A 262 6.47 -13.00 14.18
N TRP A 263 5.79 -12.79 15.31
CA TRP A 263 6.19 -11.81 16.31
C TRP A 263 6.82 -12.55 17.50
N ASN A 264 8.05 -12.14 17.84
CA ASN A 264 8.84 -12.80 18.90
C ASN A 264 8.86 -14.32 18.75
N ARG A 265 9.00 -14.82 17.50
CA ARG A 265 9.07 -16.24 17.11
C ARG A 265 7.77 -17.02 17.25
N VAL A 266 6.65 -16.38 17.56
CA VAL A 266 5.31 -17.00 17.52
C VAL A 266 4.68 -16.63 16.18
N PRO A 267 4.35 -17.58 15.29
CA PRO A 267 3.68 -17.27 14.03
C PRO A 267 2.38 -16.51 14.26
N ASN A 268 2.21 -15.39 13.55
CA ASN A 268 1.05 -14.52 13.76
C ASN A 268 -0.27 -15.24 13.43
N SER A 269 -0.27 -16.13 12.44
CA SER A 269 -1.43 -16.95 12.05
C SER A 269 -1.82 -18.01 13.07
N ALA A 270 -0.96 -18.29 14.07
CA ALA A 270 -1.25 -19.19 15.21
C ALA A 270 -1.19 -18.47 16.56
N SER A 271 -1.17 -17.14 16.57
CA SER A 271 -1.04 -16.34 17.79
C SER A 271 -2.40 -16.05 18.43
N HIS A 272 -2.79 -16.83 19.43
CA HIS A 272 -3.99 -16.56 20.23
C HIS A 272 -3.97 -15.17 20.85
N TYR A 273 -2.78 -14.70 21.28
CA TYR A 273 -2.60 -13.36 21.85
C TYR A 273 -3.03 -12.26 20.86
N LEU A 274 -2.54 -12.32 19.60
CA LEU A 274 -2.89 -11.33 18.60
C LEU A 274 -4.34 -11.45 18.14
N LEU A 275 -4.73 -12.67 17.68
CA LEU A 275 -5.98 -12.87 16.97
C LEU A 275 -7.22 -12.94 17.91
N THR A 276 -7.01 -13.36 19.15
CA THR A 276 -8.10 -13.50 20.14
C THR A 276 -8.02 -12.47 21.24
N ASP A 277 -6.91 -12.40 21.98
CA ASP A 277 -6.87 -11.56 23.18
C ASP A 277 -6.85 -10.06 22.80
N ILE A 278 -6.04 -9.63 21.84
CA ILE A 278 -6.01 -8.23 21.39
C ILE A 278 -7.20 -7.93 20.47
N LEU A 279 -7.25 -8.60 19.32
CA LEU A 279 -8.18 -8.23 18.26
C LEU A 279 -9.64 -8.36 18.69
N ARG A 280 -10.01 -9.49 19.32
CA ARG A 280 -11.40 -9.77 19.68
C ARG A 280 -11.80 -9.32 21.07
N LYS A 281 -10.99 -9.69 22.11
CA LYS A 281 -11.35 -9.40 23.48
C LYS A 281 -11.12 -7.95 23.85
N GLN A 282 -9.97 -7.36 23.49
CA GLN A 282 -9.65 -5.98 23.84
C GLN A 282 -10.30 -4.96 22.90
N TRP A 283 -10.26 -5.18 21.59
CA TRP A 283 -10.81 -4.21 20.63
C TRP A 283 -12.24 -4.51 20.21
N GLY A 284 -12.77 -5.67 20.55
CA GLY A 284 -14.16 -6.04 20.26
C GLY A 284 -14.46 -6.33 18.79
N PHE A 285 -13.46 -6.68 17.99
CA PHE A 285 -13.63 -6.99 16.56
C PHE A 285 -14.64 -8.14 16.36
N LYS A 286 -15.66 -7.90 15.54
CA LYS A 286 -16.78 -8.82 15.28
C LYS A 286 -16.72 -9.48 13.90
N GLY A 287 -15.77 -9.10 13.06
CA GLY A 287 -15.56 -9.70 11.75
C GLY A 287 -14.73 -10.98 11.81
N TYR A 288 -14.28 -11.45 10.66
CA TYR A 288 -13.46 -12.66 10.54
C TYR A 288 -11.98 -12.32 10.24
N VAL A 289 -11.12 -13.26 10.63
CA VAL A 289 -9.69 -13.25 10.32
C VAL A 289 -9.45 -14.20 9.16
N TYR A 290 -8.81 -13.68 8.13
CA TYR A 290 -8.45 -14.39 6.91
C TYR A 290 -6.95 -14.67 6.90
N ALA A 291 -6.53 -15.84 6.46
CA ALA A 291 -5.12 -16.18 6.31
C ALA A 291 -4.52 -15.45 5.10
N ASP A 292 -3.27 -15.01 5.19
CA ASP A 292 -2.49 -14.72 4.01
C ASP A 292 -2.21 -16.00 3.21
N TRP A 293 -1.79 -15.89 1.95
CA TRP A 293 -1.66 -17.01 1.00
C TRP A 293 -0.77 -18.14 1.53
N GLY A 294 -1.39 -19.28 1.87
CA GLY A 294 -0.68 -20.45 2.39
C GLY A 294 -0.22 -20.33 3.85
N ALA A 295 -0.54 -19.24 4.56
CA ALA A 295 -0.03 -19.01 5.92
C ALA A 295 -0.40 -20.11 6.93
N VAL A 296 -1.49 -20.85 6.72
CA VAL A 296 -1.83 -22.00 7.58
C VAL A 296 -0.88 -23.16 7.32
N ASP A 297 -0.62 -23.50 6.06
CA ASP A 297 0.35 -24.55 5.71
C ASP A 297 1.77 -24.19 6.16
N MET A 298 2.13 -22.93 6.11
CA MET A 298 3.43 -22.41 6.56
C MET A 298 3.70 -22.65 8.05
N LEU A 299 2.71 -22.93 8.89
CA LEU A 299 2.94 -23.35 10.27
C LEU A 299 3.74 -24.66 10.32
N ASN A 300 3.52 -25.55 9.35
CA ASN A 300 4.30 -26.79 9.19
C ASN A 300 5.54 -26.55 8.30
N THR A 301 5.36 -26.01 7.09
CA THR A 301 6.37 -26.04 6.03
C THR A 301 7.45 -24.97 6.17
N PHE A 302 7.18 -23.87 6.85
CA PHE A 302 8.09 -22.73 7.00
C PHE A 302 8.46 -22.46 8.47
N HIS A 303 7.47 -22.35 9.37
CA HIS A 303 7.72 -22.07 10.78
C HIS A 303 8.11 -23.32 11.61
N HIS A 304 7.77 -24.52 11.12
CA HIS A 304 8.04 -25.80 11.78
C HIS A 304 7.48 -25.89 13.22
N VAL A 305 6.34 -25.26 13.47
CA VAL A 305 5.62 -25.32 14.76
C VAL A 305 4.47 -26.30 14.76
N ALA A 306 4.01 -26.75 13.60
CA ALA A 306 3.02 -27.80 13.43
C ALA A 306 3.68 -29.05 12.83
N VAL A 307 3.23 -30.24 13.25
CA VAL A 307 3.81 -31.50 12.78
C VAL A 307 3.26 -31.96 11.44
N ASP A 308 2.03 -31.54 11.11
CA ASP A 308 1.36 -31.82 9.83
C ASP A 308 0.23 -30.82 9.56
N ALA A 309 -0.45 -30.97 8.42
CA ALA A 309 -1.58 -30.11 8.04
C ALA A 309 -2.74 -30.15 9.03
N SER A 310 -2.97 -31.25 9.75
CA SER A 310 -4.04 -31.36 10.75
C SER A 310 -3.72 -30.53 11.99
N ASP A 311 -2.47 -30.58 12.42
CA ASP A 311 -1.98 -29.80 13.56
C ASP A 311 -1.93 -28.30 13.20
N ALA A 312 -1.51 -27.96 12.00
CA ALA A 312 -1.54 -26.59 11.48
C ALA A 312 -2.97 -26.00 11.47
N ALA A 313 -3.94 -26.77 10.95
CA ALA A 313 -5.35 -26.37 10.95
C ALA A 313 -5.89 -26.16 12.38
N LYS A 314 -5.56 -27.07 13.29
CA LYS A 314 -5.97 -26.98 14.70
C LYS A 314 -5.37 -25.76 15.38
N GLN A 315 -4.07 -25.51 15.23
CA GLN A 315 -3.38 -24.35 15.83
C GLN A 315 -3.97 -23.04 15.31
N ALA A 316 -4.11 -22.87 13.99
CA ALA A 316 -4.64 -21.67 13.37
C ALA A 316 -6.07 -21.36 13.81
N LEU A 317 -6.99 -22.34 13.69
CA LEU A 317 -8.39 -22.14 14.08
C LEU A 317 -8.53 -21.86 15.58
N SER A 318 -7.79 -22.57 16.43
CA SER A 318 -7.80 -22.36 17.88
C SER A 318 -7.25 -21.01 18.30
N ALA A 319 -6.33 -20.42 17.52
CA ALA A 319 -5.83 -19.07 17.74
C ALA A 319 -6.85 -17.98 17.35
N GLY A 320 -7.86 -18.31 16.53
CA GLY A 320 -8.90 -17.38 16.08
C GLY A 320 -8.78 -16.95 14.61
N LEU A 321 -7.99 -17.69 13.80
CA LEU A 321 -7.95 -17.54 12.35
C LEU A 321 -9.13 -18.29 11.75
N ASP A 322 -10.06 -17.54 11.14
CA ASP A 322 -11.35 -18.10 10.71
C ASP A 322 -11.29 -18.73 9.32
N VAL A 323 -10.59 -18.13 8.36
CA VAL A 323 -10.61 -18.53 6.96
C VAL A 323 -9.19 -18.86 6.48
N GLU A 324 -9.01 -20.05 5.93
CA GLU A 324 -7.74 -20.35 5.23
C GLU A 324 -7.78 -19.92 3.76
N ALA A 325 -6.61 -19.50 3.25
CA ALA A 325 -6.39 -19.16 1.85
C ALA A 325 -5.15 -19.88 1.32
N SER A 326 -5.23 -20.40 0.10
CA SER A 326 -4.13 -21.07 -0.59
C SER A 326 -3.49 -22.24 0.15
N SER A 327 -4.22 -22.88 1.05
CA SER A 327 -3.85 -24.13 1.70
C SER A 327 -5.05 -25.07 1.78
N LEU A 328 -4.79 -26.33 2.13
CA LEU A 328 -5.82 -27.37 2.22
C LEU A 328 -5.89 -27.97 3.65
N CYS A 329 -5.33 -27.25 4.63
CA CYS A 329 -5.26 -27.71 6.01
C CYS A 329 -6.65 -27.84 6.64
N TYR A 330 -7.55 -26.89 6.38
CA TYR A 330 -8.90 -26.90 6.96
C TYR A 330 -9.77 -28.06 6.46
N GLN A 331 -9.41 -28.71 5.36
CA GLN A 331 -10.06 -29.98 4.94
C GLN A 331 -9.90 -31.10 5.98
N GLN A 332 -8.93 -31.00 6.91
CA GLN A 332 -8.73 -31.95 7.99
C GLN A 332 -9.69 -31.72 9.19
N LEU A 333 -10.32 -30.55 9.30
CA LEU A 333 -11.16 -30.16 10.44
C LEU A 333 -12.32 -31.13 10.69
N PRO A 334 -13.08 -31.62 9.66
CA PRO A 334 -14.15 -32.57 9.89
C PRO A 334 -13.68 -33.88 10.52
N ARG A 335 -12.50 -34.37 10.13
CA ARG A 335 -11.91 -35.56 10.72
C ARG A 335 -11.50 -35.31 12.17
N LEU A 336 -10.88 -34.16 12.46
CA LEU A 336 -10.47 -33.82 13.84
C LEU A 336 -11.67 -33.73 14.80
N VAL A 337 -12.80 -33.17 14.32
CA VAL A 337 -14.05 -33.15 15.12
C VAL A 337 -14.59 -34.57 15.37
N LYS A 338 -14.66 -35.40 14.31
CA LYS A 338 -15.13 -36.80 14.43
C LYS A 338 -14.26 -37.65 15.37
N GLU A 339 -12.96 -37.34 15.44
CA GLU A 339 -12.01 -38.01 16.35
C GLU A 339 -12.00 -37.39 17.77
N GLY A 340 -12.82 -36.39 18.05
CA GLY A 340 -12.85 -35.70 19.36
C GLY A 340 -11.58 -34.88 19.67
N LYS A 341 -10.76 -34.52 18.64
CA LYS A 341 -9.52 -33.78 18.79
C LYS A 341 -9.70 -32.25 18.62
N LEU A 342 -10.86 -31.83 18.13
CA LEU A 342 -11.25 -30.43 17.93
C LEU A 342 -12.72 -30.26 18.32
N ASP A 343 -13.02 -29.15 19.02
CA ASP A 343 -14.39 -28.76 19.32
C ASP A 343 -15.05 -28.15 18.07
N GLU A 344 -16.20 -28.69 17.66
CA GLU A 344 -16.99 -28.18 16.53
C GLU A 344 -17.40 -26.70 16.73
N GLU A 345 -17.53 -26.26 17.99
CA GLU A 345 -17.91 -24.90 18.29
C GLU A 345 -16.90 -23.85 17.74
N LEU A 346 -15.61 -24.18 17.62
CA LEU A 346 -14.62 -23.34 16.99
C LEU A 346 -14.93 -23.11 15.51
N ILE A 347 -15.36 -24.16 14.80
CA ILE A 347 -15.81 -24.07 13.41
C ILE A 347 -17.10 -23.24 13.32
N ASN A 348 -18.06 -23.48 14.21
CA ASN A 348 -19.32 -22.73 14.26
C ASN A 348 -19.06 -21.23 14.43
N GLN A 349 -18.14 -20.83 15.30
CA GLN A 349 -17.78 -19.45 15.53
C GLN A 349 -17.13 -18.79 14.30
N ALA A 350 -16.22 -19.50 13.61
CA ALA A 350 -15.60 -19.03 12.39
C ALA A 350 -16.63 -18.81 11.28
N VAL A 351 -17.48 -19.80 11.04
CA VAL A 351 -18.56 -19.73 10.04
C VAL A 351 -19.57 -18.62 10.37
N ARG A 352 -19.94 -18.50 11.67
CA ARG A 352 -20.84 -17.41 12.13
C ARG A 352 -20.30 -16.04 11.73
N ARG A 353 -19.00 -15.78 11.92
CA ARG A 353 -18.36 -14.48 11.59
C ARG A 353 -18.41 -14.22 10.09
N VAL A 354 -18.12 -15.22 9.26
CA VAL A 354 -18.18 -15.11 7.79
C VAL A 354 -19.61 -14.85 7.33
N LEU A 355 -20.61 -15.59 7.85
CA LEU A 355 -22.01 -15.41 7.46
C LEU A 355 -22.55 -14.04 7.91
N LEU A 356 -22.20 -13.58 9.12
CA LEU A 356 -22.56 -12.23 9.58
C LEU A 356 -21.95 -11.15 8.68
N ALA A 357 -20.68 -11.31 8.26
CA ALA A 357 -20.06 -10.38 7.32
C ALA A 357 -20.80 -10.35 5.98
N LYS A 358 -21.21 -11.51 5.43
CA LYS A 358 -22.01 -11.56 4.21
C LYS A 358 -23.34 -10.83 4.34
N TYR A 359 -24.04 -10.97 5.47
CA TYR A 359 -25.27 -10.20 5.72
C TYR A 359 -25.01 -8.71 5.84
N ARG A 360 -24.01 -8.30 6.64
CA ARG A 360 -23.67 -6.89 6.86
C ARG A 360 -23.19 -6.19 5.60
N MET A 361 -22.52 -6.90 4.71
CA MET A 361 -22.09 -6.40 3.39
C MET A 361 -23.19 -6.51 2.32
N GLY A 362 -24.39 -6.93 2.70
CA GLY A 362 -25.55 -6.99 1.81
C GLY A 362 -25.50 -8.07 0.73
N LEU A 363 -24.64 -9.10 0.84
CA LEU A 363 -24.51 -10.13 -0.17
C LEU A 363 -25.78 -10.98 -0.33
N PHE A 364 -26.58 -11.13 0.73
CA PHE A 364 -27.85 -11.86 0.66
C PHE A 364 -28.95 -11.04 -0.03
N ASP A 365 -28.88 -9.71 -0.01
CA ASP A 365 -29.89 -8.82 -0.57
C ASP A 365 -29.50 -8.36 -1.99
N ASP A 366 -28.24 -8.02 -2.23
CA ASP A 366 -27.66 -7.65 -3.54
C ASP A 366 -26.36 -8.41 -3.80
N PRO A 367 -26.42 -9.72 -4.11
CA PRO A 367 -25.22 -10.55 -4.31
C PRO A 367 -24.39 -10.12 -5.55
N PHE A 368 -24.97 -9.36 -6.46
CA PHE A 368 -24.31 -8.94 -7.69
C PHE A 368 -23.76 -7.51 -7.66
N GLY A 369 -24.00 -6.76 -6.59
CA GLY A 369 -23.46 -5.41 -6.40
C GLY A 369 -23.93 -4.38 -7.44
N LYS A 370 -25.11 -4.54 -8.01
CA LYS A 370 -25.59 -3.71 -9.13
C LYS A 370 -25.76 -2.23 -8.80
N LYS A 371 -25.98 -1.90 -7.54
CA LYS A 371 -26.26 -0.54 -7.08
C LYS A 371 -25.10 0.44 -7.34
N TYR A 372 -23.86 -0.03 -7.29
CA TYR A 372 -22.65 0.80 -7.32
C TYR A 372 -21.82 0.61 -8.60
N SER A 373 -22.25 -0.28 -9.52
CA SER A 373 -21.49 -0.59 -10.73
C SER A 373 -21.45 0.60 -11.68
N VAL A 374 -20.25 0.88 -12.23
CA VAL A 374 -20.08 1.84 -13.33
C VAL A 374 -20.49 1.22 -14.68
N SER A 375 -20.70 2.05 -15.71
CA SER A 375 -21.08 1.58 -17.04
C SER A 375 -19.90 1.03 -17.85
N GLU A 376 -18.70 1.53 -17.59
CA GLU A 376 -17.45 1.18 -18.25
C GLU A 376 -16.26 1.32 -17.30
N LEU A 377 -15.15 0.68 -17.64
CA LEU A 377 -13.88 0.79 -16.91
C LEU A 377 -13.08 2.00 -17.37
N HIS A 378 -12.05 2.34 -16.61
CA HIS A 378 -11.04 3.33 -16.97
C HIS A 378 -11.66 4.67 -17.40
N GLN A 379 -12.66 5.12 -16.63
CA GLN A 379 -13.36 6.38 -16.91
C GLN A 379 -12.40 7.57 -16.76
N LYS A 380 -12.69 8.63 -17.53
CA LYS A 380 -11.88 9.85 -17.50
C LYS A 380 -11.70 10.41 -16.09
N GLU A 381 -12.73 10.35 -15.27
CA GLU A 381 -12.72 10.81 -13.88
C GLU A 381 -11.73 10.01 -13.01
N SER A 382 -11.62 8.70 -13.23
CA SER A 382 -10.64 7.82 -12.55
C SER A 382 -9.22 8.15 -12.99
N VAL A 383 -9.00 8.34 -14.30
CA VAL A 383 -7.71 8.74 -14.87
C VAL A 383 -7.28 10.13 -14.37
N ASP A 384 -8.19 11.10 -14.35
CA ASP A 384 -7.93 12.45 -13.83
C ASP A 384 -7.60 12.41 -12.34
N LEU A 385 -8.27 11.54 -11.56
CA LEU A 385 -7.97 11.34 -10.13
C LEU A 385 -6.60 10.69 -9.95
N SER A 386 -6.26 9.65 -10.73
CA SER A 386 -4.93 9.02 -10.73
C SER A 386 -3.84 10.07 -10.99
N ARG A 387 -4.05 10.91 -12.01
CA ARG A 387 -3.16 12.03 -12.32
C ARG A 387 -3.01 13.00 -11.15
N ARG A 388 -4.11 13.43 -10.55
CA ARG A 388 -4.11 14.35 -9.41
C ARG A 388 -3.34 13.79 -8.20
N ILE A 389 -3.54 12.51 -7.87
CA ILE A 389 -2.80 11.84 -6.80
C ILE A 389 -1.30 11.85 -7.13
N SER A 390 -0.94 11.55 -8.38
CA SER A 390 0.44 11.59 -8.85
C SER A 390 1.04 13.01 -8.74
N GLU A 391 0.32 14.05 -9.14
CA GLU A 391 0.75 15.47 -9.05
C GLU A 391 1.03 15.90 -7.61
N GLU A 392 0.16 15.50 -6.66
CA GLU A 392 0.30 15.81 -5.24
C GLU A 392 1.37 14.95 -4.52
N SER A 393 1.82 13.85 -5.13
CA SER A 393 2.73 12.88 -4.50
C SER A 393 4.22 13.11 -4.75
N VAL A 394 4.59 13.85 -5.81
CA VAL A 394 6.01 14.06 -6.14
C VAL A 394 6.67 14.96 -5.10
N VAL A 395 7.80 14.48 -4.56
CA VAL A 395 8.55 15.16 -3.51
C VAL A 395 9.79 15.85 -4.09
N LEU A 396 9.89 17.15 -3.93
CA LEU A 396 11.11 17.91 -4.25
C LEU A 396 12.04 17.88 -3.04
N LEU A 397 13.11 17.08 -3.11
CA LEU A 397 14.06 16.92 -2.01
C LEU A 397 15.09 18.04 -1.96
N LYS A 398 15.50 18.55 -3.10
CA LYS A 398 16.55 19.58 -3.23
C LYS A 398 16.33 20.43 -4.46
N ASN A 399 16.55 21.75 -4.34
CA ASN A 399 16.44 22.70 -5.45
C ASN A 399 17.34 23.93 -5.23
N ASN A 400 18.66 23.72 -5.43
CA ASN A 400 19.64 24.79 -5.23
C ASN A 400 19.51 25.85 -6.33
N ASN A 401 19.62 27.11 -5.93
CA ASN A 401 19.55 28.27 -6.81
C ASN A 401 18.27 28.30 -7.69
N SER A 402 17.19 27.72 -7.21
CA SER A 402 15.91 27.64 -7.94
C SER A 402 16.09 27.12 -9.38
N LEU A 403 16.89 26.04 -9.55
CA LEU A 403 17.10 25.42 -10.85
C LEU A 403 15.76 24.93 -11.45
N LEU A 404 14.87 24.44 -10.61
CA LEU A 404 13.51 24.08 -10.96
C LEU A 404 12.53 25.17 -10.50
N PRO A 405 11.45 25.45 -11.26
CA PRO A 405 11.11 24.82 -12.54
C PRO A 405 12.03 25.30 -13.67
N LEU A 406 12.25 24.43 -14.66
CA LEU A 406 12.99 24.79 -15.87
C LEU A 406 12.16 25.75 -16.74
N ASP A 407 12.75 26.89 -17.12
CA ASP A 407 12.17 27.73 -18.18
C ASP A 407 12.43 27.10 -19.56
N ILE A 408 11.46 26.34 -20.04
CA ILE A 408 11.57 25.60 -21.32
C ILE A 408 11.83 26.54 -22.50
N LYS A 409 11.41 27.82 -22.42
CA LYS A 409 11.62 28.79 -23.50
C LYS A 409 13.07 29.25 -23.63
N SER A 410 13.84 29.09 -22.54
CA SER A 410 15.27 29.44 -22.54
C SER A 410 16.16 28.28 -23.01
N LEU A 411 15.63 27.07 -23.09
CA LEU A 411 16.37 25.83 -23.44
C LEU A 411 16.34 25.60 -24.96
N LYS A 412 17.46 25.12 -25.49
CA LYS A 412 17.57 24.60 -26.86
C LYS A 412 17.53 23.08 -26.91
N SER A 413 18.00 22.44 -25.83
CA SER A 413 18.11 20.99 -25.78
C SER A 413 18.12 20.47 -24.36
N ILE A 414 17.56 19.25 -24.18
CA ILE A 414 17.46 18.55 -22.90
C ILE A 414 18.01 17.13 -23.10
N ALA A 415 18.88 16.67 -22.19
CA ALA A 415 19.22 15.25 -22.11
C ALA A 415 18.26 14.55 -21.16
N VAL A 416 17.65 13.47 -21.61
CA VAL A 416 16.81 12.57 -20.81
C VAL A 416 17.49 11.21 -20.76
N VAL A 417 18.07 10.85 -19.61
CA VAL A 417 18.91 9.66 -19.50
C VAL A 417 18.56 8.83 -18.27
N GLY A 418 19.04 7.61 -18.22
CA GLY A 418 18.85 6.69 -17.09
C GLY A 418 17.89 5.56 -17.39
N PRO A 419 17.94 4.48 -16.59
CA PRO A 419 17.18 3.24 -16.84
C PRO A 419 15.65 3.43 -16.78
N ASN A 420 15.16 4.35 -15.95
CA ASN A 420 13.74 4.65 -15.84
C ASN A 420 13.27 5.80 -16.75
N SER A 421 14.16 6.36 -17.61
CA SER A 421 13.81 7.51 -18.46
C SER A 421 12.71 7.22 -19.47
N ASN A 422 12.63 5.98 -19.98
CA ASN A 422 11.63 5.55 -20.95
C ASN A 422 10.88 4.29 -20.48
N GLN A 423 10.56 4.23 -19.20
CA GLN A 423 9.81 3.15 -18.59
C GLN A 423 8.76 3.70 -17.63
N VAL A 424 7.52 3.22 -17.74
CA VAL A 424 6.51 3.44 -16.71
C VAL A 424 6.73 2.41 -15.61
N GLN A 425 6.82 2.86 -14.37
CA GLN A 425 6.87 1.99 -13.19
C GLN A 425 5.55 2.11 -12.45
N PHE A 426 4.76 1.03 -12.47
CA PHE A 426 3.44 1.00 -11.81
C PHE A 426 3.51 0.57 -10.35
N GLY A 427 4.50 -0.23 -9.98
CA GLY A 427 4.60 -0.86 -8.67
C GLY A 427 4.04 -2.28 -8.64
N ASP A 428 4.20 -2.94 -7.48
CA ASP A 428 3.66 -4.27 -7.25
C ASP A 428 2.12 -4.25 -7.20
N TYR A 429 1.49 -5.41 -7.35
CA TYR A 429 0.03 -5.54 -7.42
C TYR A 429 -0.63 -4.71 -8.55
N SER A 430 0.12 -4.45 -9.61
CA SER A 430 -0.41 -3.90 -10.87
C SER A 430 -0.65 -5.00 -11.90
N TRP A 431 -1.72 -4.87 -12.68
CA TRP A 431 -1.99 -5.81 -13.78
C TRP A 431 -1.07 -5.61 -15.00
N SER A 432 -0.40 -4.46 -15.10
CA SER A 432 0.50 -4.14 -16.22
C SER A 432 1.92 -3.80 -15.78
N ARG A 433 2.87 -4.10 -16.68
CA ARG A 433 4.26 -3.59 -16.70
C ARG A 433 4.58 -2.91 -18.03
N SER A 434 3.60 -2.75 -18.89
CA SER A 434 3.79 -2.30 -20.26
C SER A 434 3.71 -0.77 -20.37
N ASN A 435 4.65 -0.17 -21.10
CA ASN A 435 4.59 1.25 -21.45
C ASN A 435 3.34 1.64 -22.27
N LYS A 436 2.57 0.65 -22.78
CA LYS A 436 1.33 0.90 -23.51
C LYS A 436 0.19 1.36 -22.59
N ASP A 437 0.29 1.01 -21.31
CA ASP A 437 -0.77 1.24 -20.33
C ASP A 437 -0.51 2.48 -19.46
N GLY A 438 0.48 3.30 -19.85
CA GLY A 438 0.78 4.56 -19.18
C GLY A 438 1.74 5.42 -19.97
N VAL A 439 2.10 6.58 -19.42
CA VAL A 439 2.97 7.56 -20.07
C VAL A 439 4.35 7.52 -19.45
N THR A 440 5.40 7.29 -20.25
CA THR A 440 6.79 7.30 -19.77
C THR A 440 7.29 8.73 -19.52
N PRO A 441 8.30 8.93 -18.66
CA PRO A 441 8.92 10.24 -18.45
C PRO A 441 9.41 10.88 -19.76
N LEU A 442 10.03 10.09 -20.65
CA LEU A 442 10.48 10.55 -21.97
C LEU A 442 9.31 11.06 -22.80
N GLN A 443 8.20 10.33 -22.89
CA GLN A 443 7.00 10.77 -23.63
C GLN A 443 6.42 12.08 -23.08
N GLY A 444 6.35 12.21 -21.75
CA GLY A 444 5.89 13.44 -21.10
C GLY A 444 6.78 14.63 -21.42
N ILE A 445 8.11 14.47 -21.35
CA ILE A 445 9.08 15.52 -21.67
C ILE A 445 9.08 15.84 -23.15
N ASP A 446 9.01 14.85 -24.05
CA ASP A 446 8.92 15.04 -25.51
C ASP A 446 7.67 15.85 -25.88
N SER A 447 6.54 15.59 -25.23
CA SER A 447 5.30 16.36 -25.46
C SER A 447 5.49 17.84 -25.17
N TRP A 448 6.22 18.20 -24.11
CA TRP A 448 6.58 19.58 -23.81
C TRP A 448 7.61 20.13 -24.80
N ALA A 449 8.70 19.43 -25.01
CA ALA A 449 9.80 19.84 -25.87
C ALA A 449 9.32 20.16 -27.29
N ASN A 450 8.48 19.30 -27.87
CA ASN A 450 7.91 19.49 -29.21
C ASN A 450 7.09 20.80 -29.35
N ARG A 451 6.33 21.18 -28.31
CA ARG A 451 5.55 22.45 -28.32
C ARG A 451 6.41 23.69 -28.38
N TYR A 452 7.63 23.62 -27.86
CA TYR A 452 8.54 24.75 -27.76
C TYR A 452 9.75 24.64 -28.68
N GLY A 453 9.83 23.61 -29.53
CA GLY A 453 10.93 23.40 -30.46
C GLY A 453 12.26 23.06 -29.79
N VAL A 454 12.22 22.48 -28.59
CA VAL A 454 13.38 22.02 -27.81
C VAL A 454 13.78 20.63 -28.23
N LYS A 455 15.07 20.38 -28.45
CA LYS A 455 15.58 19.07 -28.83
C LYS A 455 15.74 18.17 -27.63
N VAL A 456 15.22 16.96 -27.68
CA VAL A 456 15.47 15.92 -26.66
C VAL A 456 16.57 14.96 -27.16
N ASN A 457 17.61 14.78 -26.37
CA ASN A 457 18.68 13.82 -26.58
C ASN A 457 18.52 12.69 -25.53
N HIS A 458 18.18 11.49 -25.98
CA HIS A 458 17.87 10.38 -25.10
C HIS A 458 18.92 9.27 -25.17
N ALA A 459 19.24 8.69 -24.00
CA ALA A 459 20.00 7.43 -23.88
C ALA A 459 19.72 6.78 -22.53
N VAL A 460 19.50 5.48 -22.49
CA VAL A 460 19.27 4.72 -21.24
C VAL A 460 20.51 4.72 -20.34
N GLY A 461 21.70 4.61 -20.92
CA GLY A 461 22.98 4.68 -20.20
C GLY A 461 23.38 3.40 -19.46
N CYS A 462 22.48 2.83 -18.66
CA CYS A 462 22.68 1.54 -17.99
C CYS A 462 21.34 0.87 -17.71
N SER A 463 21.34 -0.40 -17.32
CA SER A 463 20.15 -1.08 -16.79
C SER A 463 20.01 -0.82 -15.27
N LEU A 464 18.85 -1.15 -14.70
CA LEU A 464 18.60 -1.03 -13.26
C LEU A 464 19.48 -1.95 -12.41
N MET A 465 19.80 -3.15 -12.92
CA MET A 465 20.41 -4.23 -12.12
C MET A 465 21.83 -4.56 -12.53
N SER A 466 22.18 -4.43 -13.83
CA SER A 466 23.49 -4.82 -14.32
C SER A 466 24.56 -3.78 -13.97
N ARG A 467 25.77 -4.28 -13.67
CA ARG A 467 26.98 -3.47 -13.50
C ARG A 467 27.66 -3.12 -14.83
N ASP A 468 27.04 -3.45 -15.98
CA ASP A 468 27.53 -3.07 -17.28
C ASP A 468 27.47 -1.54 -17.47
N THR A 469 28.61 -0.95 -17.78
CA THR A 469 28.79 0.50 -17.96
C THR A 469 28.92 0.90 -19.43
N THR A 470 28.86 -0.06 -20.38
CA THR A 470 29.11 0.20 -21.80
C THR A 470 28.17 1.23 -22.42
N GLY A 471 26.92 1.29 -21.96
CA GLY A 471 25.92 2.27 -22.40
C GLY A 471 26.13 3.70 -21.86
N ILE A 472 26.94 3.88 -20.81
CA ILE A 472 27.14 5.19 -20.15
C ILE A 472 27.73 6.24 -21.11
N ALA A 473 28.62 5.83 -22.04
CA ALA A 473 29.21 6.72 -23.02
C ALA A 473 28.14 7.44 -23.87
N ALA A 474 27.09 6.72 -24.29
CA ALA A 474 25.98 7.31 -25.05
C ALA A 474 25.19 8.34 -24.23
N ALA A 475 24.96 8.08 -22.95
CA ALA A 475 24.31 9.03 -22.04
C ALA A 475 25.16 10.30 -21.84
N VAL A 476 26.48 10.14 -21.63
CA VAL A 476 27.42 11.26 -21.52
C VAL A 476 27.41 12.11 -22.81
N ASP A 477 27.37 11.49 -23.97
CA ASP A 477 27.30 12.22 -25.26
C ASP A 477 25.96 12.94 -25.46
N ALA A 478 24.84 12.36 -25.00
CA ALA A 478 23.55 13.04 -24.98
C ALA A 478 23.61 14.29 -24.10
N VAL A 479 24.23 14.21 -22.91
CA VAL A 479 24.38 15.33 -21.98
C VAL A 479 25.31 16.41 -22.52
N ARG A 480 26.42 16.06 -23.18
CA ARG A 480 27.32 17.05 -23.82
C ARG A 480 26.61 17.90 -24.87
N LYS A 481 25.61 17.35 -25.55
CA LYS A 481 24.82 18.00 -26.61
C LYS A 481 23.61 18.75 -26.07
N SER A 482 23.48 18.87 -24.73
CA SER A 482 22.28 19.42 -24.09
C SER A 482 22.62 20.54 -23.12
N ASP A 483 21.66 21.43 -22.88
CA ASP A 483 21.78 22.54 -21.93
C ASP A 483 21.62 22.06 -20.48
N VAL A 484 20.78 21.04 -20.25
CA VAL A 484 20.48 20.44 -18.95
C VAL A 484 20.32 18.93 -19.10
N ALA A 485 20.63 18.19 -18.05
CA ALA A 485 20.43 16.75 -17.98
C ALA A 485 19.37 16.39 -16.92
N ILE A 486 18.44 15.52 -17.28
CA ILE A 486 17.46 14.91 -16.37
C ILE A 486 17.76 13.42 -16.35
N VAL A 487 18.13 12.92 -15.17
CA VAL A 487 18.56 11.53 -14.96
C VAL A 487 17.47 10.78 -14.19
N PHE A 488 16.92 9.72 -14.78
CA PHE A 488 15.89 8.88 -14.18
C PHE A 488 16.51 7.57 -13.69
N CYS A 489 16.67 7.45 -12.37
CA CYS A 489 17.22 6.27 -11.71
C CYS A 489 16.25 5.76 -10.64
N GLY A 490 16.57 4.64 -9.99
CA GLY A 490 15.81 4.12 -8.88
C GLY A 490 15.58 2.61 -8.94
N SER A 491 14.30 2.21 -8.90
CA SER A 491 13.90 0.81 -8.83
C SER A 491 12.85 0.43 -9.87
N ALA A 492 12.66 -0.88 -10.03
CA ALA A 492 11.51 -1.51 -10.68
C ALA A 492 10.92 -2.53 -9.73
N SER A 493 9.61 -2.54 -9.63
CA SER A 493 8.91 -3.45 -8.75
C SER A 493 8.66 -4.81 -9.39
N ALA A 494 8.47 -5.82 -8.55
CA ALA A 494 7.83 -7.07 -8.92
C ALA A 494 6.45 -6.83 -9.54
N SER A 495 5.86 -7.82 -10.13
CA SER A 495 4.47 -7.77 -10.57
C SER A 495 3.82 -9.13 -10.42
N LEU A 496 2.52 -9.14 -10.24
CA LEU A 496 1.71 -10.36 -10.20
C LEU A 496 1.80 -11.20 -11.49
N ALA A 497 2.30 -10.63 -12.59
CA ALA A 497 2.57 -11.36 -13.83
C ALA A 497 3.72 -12.39 -13.72
N ARG A 498 4.35 -12.52 -12.54
CA ARG A 498 5.42 -13.49 -12.22
C ARG A 498 6.67 -13.40 -13.10
N ASP A 499 6.86 -12.32 -13.84
CA ASP A 499 8.14 -12.02 -14.46
C ASP A 499 9.01 -11.28 -13.45
N TYR A 500 9.85 -12.00 -12.76
CA TYR A 500 10.73 -11.48 -11.71
C TYR A 500 12.05 -10.91 -12.26
N SER A 501 12.25 -10.93 -13.57
CA SER A 501 13.46 -10.40 -14.18
C SER A 501 13.54 -8.87 -14.00
N GLY A 502 14.67 -8.39 -13.47
CA GLY A 502 14.95 -6.95 -13.36
C GLY A 502 14.24 -6.22 -12.24
N SER A 503 13.60 -6.91 -11.27
CA SER A 503 12.96 -6.31 -10.11
C SER A 503 13.94 -6.18 -8.94
N ASN A 504 13.86 -5.06 -8.21
CA ASN A 504 14.62 -4.77 -6.98
C ASN A 504 13.76 -4.09 -5.91
N CYS A 505 12.43 -4.17 -6.06
CA CYS A 505 11.41 -3.69 -5.15
C CYS A 505 10.18 -4.61 -5.29
N GLY A 506 9.22 -4.54 -4.37
CA GLY A 506 8.03 -5.38 -4.33
C GLY A 506 8.22 -6.61 -3.44
N GLU A 507 7.19 -7.44 -3.37
CA GLU A 507 7.14 -8.60 -2.49
C GLU A 507 8.22 -9.63 -2.81
N GLY A 508 9.08 -9.94 -1.80
CA GLY A 508 10.19 -10.87 -1.93
C GLY A 508 11.46 -10.29 -2.59
N PHE A 509 11.48 -8.98 -2.93
CA PHE A 509 12.62 -8.31 -3.52
C PHE A 509 13.26 -7.33 -2.52
N ASP A 510 13.84 -7.90 -1.47
CA ASP A 510 14.50 -7.18 -0.39
C ASP A 510 15.94 -6.81 -0.77
N LEU A 511 16.44 -5.71 -0.22
CA LEU A 511 17.80 -5.23 -0.47
C LEU A 511 18.64 -5.26 0.79
N SER A 512 19.80 -5.91 0.75
CA SER A 512 20.77 -5.88 1.85
C SER A 512 21.51 -4.54 1.96
N ASP A 513 21.61 -3.82 0.84
CA ASP A 513 22.20 -2.49 0.72
C ASP A 513 21.18 -1.53 0.08
N LEU A 514 21.19 -0.29 0.52
CA LEU A 514 20.26 0.75 0.03
C LEU A 514 20.92 1.69 -0.98
N SER A 515 22.12 1.40 -1.50
CA SER A 515 22.71 2.09 -2.64
C SER A 515 21.90 1.82 -3.92
N LEU A 516 21.94 2.73 -4.88
CA LEU A 516 21.35 2.50 -6.19
C LEU A 516 22.00 1.26 -6.84
N THR A 517 21.17 0.34 -7.33
CA THR A 517 21.63 -0.94 -7.83
C THR A 517 22.34 -0.82 -9.19
N GLY A 518 23.16 -1.80 -9.54
CA GLY A 518 23.84 -1.90 -10.84
C GLY A 518 24.89 -0.79 -11.07
N ALA A 519 24.84 -0.15 -12.22
CA ALA A 519 25.76 0.93 -12.64
C ALA A 519 25.13 2.34 -12.52
N GLN A 520 24.02 2.49 -11.80
CA GLN A 520 23.27 3.75 -11.74
C GLN A 520 24.07 4.89 -11.11
N GLU A 521 24.80 4.66 -10.01
CA GLU A 521 25.67 5.69 -9.40
C GLU A 521 26.79 6.10 -10.35
N GLU A 522 27.42 5.17 -11.05
CA GLU A 522 28.46 5.47 -12.03
C GLU A 522 27.89 6.32 -13.18
N LEU A 523 26.71 6.00 -13.68
CA LEU A 523 26.01 6.82 -14.67
C LEU A 523 25.83 8.27 -14.15
N ILE A 524 25.29 8.45 -12.94
CA ILE A 524 25.06 9.78 -12.36
C ILE A 524 26.38 10.55 -12.24
N ARG A 525 27.44 9.93 -11.72
CA ARG A 525 28.77 10.54 -11.56
C ARG A 525 29.38 10.95 -12.89
N ARG A 526 29.30 10.10 -13.91
CA ARG A 526 29.85 10.40 -15.25
C ARG A 526 29.05 11.49 -15.97
N VAL A 527 27.73 11.53 -15.81
CA VAL A 527 26.88 12.61 -16.31
C VAL A 527 27.21 13.94 -15.61
N TYR A 528 27.36 13.92 -14.29
CA TYR A 528 27.75 15.10 -13.50
C TYR A 528 29.11 15.69 -13.96
N GLN A 529 30.10 14.85 -14.26
CA GLN A 529 31.43 15.27 -14.72
C GLN A 529 31.43 16.02 -16.06
N VAL A 530 30.34 15.98 -16.84
CA VAL A 530 30.20 16.78 -18.06
C VAL A 530 30.10 18.27 -17.75
N GLY A 531 29.69 18.66 -16.53
CA GLY A 531 29.59 20.05 -16.10
C GLY A 531 28.31 20.77 -16.54
N ARG A 532 27.27 20.02 -16.98
CA ARG A 532 25.92 20.58 -17.20
C ARG A 532 25.09 20.47 -15.91
N PRO A 533 24.09 21.36 -15.70
CA PRO A 533 23.15 21.17 -14.60
C PRO A 533 22.48 19.78 -14.69
N VAL A 534 22.47 19.05 -13.56
CA VAL A 534 21.92 17.70 -13.49
C VAL A 534 20.75 17.68 -12.51
N ILE A 535 19.59 17.22 -12.95
CA ILE A 535 18.40 16.97 -12.16
C ILE A 535 18.26 15.45 -12.01
N LEU A 536 18.25 14.95 -10.79
CA LEU A 536 17.97 13.54 -10.51
C LEU A 536 16.49 13.35 -10.20
N VAL A 537 15.84 12.46 -10.90
CA VAL A 537 14.49 11.98 -10.59
C VAL A 537 14.61 10.52 -10.16
N LEU A 538 14.33 10.24 -8.89
CA LEU A 538 14.24 8.88 -8.35
C LEU A 538 12.84 8.34 -8.61
N VAL A 539 12.74 7.35 -9.49
CA VAL A 539 11.52 6.57 -9.71
C VAL A 539 11.62 5.31 -8.85
N THR A 540 10.91 5.25 -7.74
CA THR A 540 11.17 4.21 -6.73
C THR A 540 9.97 3.90 -5.85
N GLY A 541 9.92 2.64 -5.33
CA GLY A 541 8.97 2.23 -4.30
C GLY A 541 9.50 2.34 -2.87
N LYS A 542 10.80 2.67 -2.69
CA LYS A 542 11.45 2.80 -1.37
C LYS A 542 12.62 3.77 -1.40
N PRO A 543 13.07 4.30 -0.24
CA PRO A 543 14.24 5.17 -0.16
C PRO A 543 15.54 4.46 -0.58
N PHE A 544 16.45 5.24 -1.18
CA PHE A 544 17.84 4.88 -1.42
C PHE A 544 18.80 5.79 -0.66
N ALA A 545 19.97 5.25 -0.32
CA ALA A 545 21.07 5.98 0.31
C ALA A 545 21.85 6.77 -0.75
N ILE A 546 21.48 8.02 -0.97
CA ILE A 546 22.02 8.89 -2.03
C ILE A 546 22.82 10.08 -1.45
N SER A 547 23.74 9.78 -0.54
CA SER A 547 24.54 10.79 0.16
C SER A 547 25.41 11.61 -0.78
N TRP A 548 26.01 10.98 -1.80
CA TRP A 548 26.83 11.66 -2.79
C TRP A 548 25.98 12.59 -3.65
N GLU A 549 24.83 12.14 -4.13
CA GLU A 549 23.89 12.89 -4.96
C GLU A 549 23.37 14.13 -4.20
N LYS A 550 23.00 13.94 -2.92
CA LYS A 550 22.60 15.07 -2.04
C LYS A 550 23.68 16.13 -1.96
N LYS A 551 24.96 15.76 -1.88
CA LYS A 551 26.08 16.69 -1.79
C LYS A 551 26.32 17.44 -3.10
N HIS A 552 26.26 16.75 -4.24
CA HIS A 552 26.78 17.26 -5.52
C HIS A 552 25.70 17.77 -6.49
N LEU A 553 24.53 17.15 -6.54
CA LEU A 553 23.51 17.55 -7.50
C LEU A 553 22.72 18.76 -7.05
N PRO A 554 22.37 19.69 -7.97
CA PRO A 554 21.63 20.91 -7.64
C PRO A 554 20.14 20.65 -7.40
N ALA A 555 19.53 19.65 -8.04
CA ALA A 555 18.11 19.33 -7.86
C ALA A 555 17.87 17.83 -7.81
N ILE A 556 16.97 17.40 -6.91
CA ILE A 556 16.61 16.00 -6.70
C ILE A 556 15.10 15.93 -6.41
N LEU A 557 14.40 15.07 -7.15
CA LEU A 557 13.00 14.75 -6.92
C LEU A 557 12.84 13.24 -6.63
N VAL A 558 11.83 12.91 -5.83
CA VAL A 558 11.32 11.54 -5.73
C VAL A 558 9.99 11.50 -6.45
N GLN A 559 9.94 10.69 -7.48
CA GLN A 559 8.72 10.25 -8.12
C GLN A 559 8.49 8.81 -7.68
N TRP A 560 7.56 8.61 -6.76
CA TRP A 560 7.15 7.26 -6.38
C TRP A 560 6.54 6.54 -7.60
N TYR A 561 6.09 5.34 -7.47
CA TYR A 561 5.31 4.70 -8.53
C TYR A 561 3.96 5.42 -8.68
N GLY A 562 3.94 6.37 -9.59
CA GLY A 562 2.90 7.42 -9.72
C GLY A 562 1.71 7.03 -10.59
N GLY A 563 1.51 5.73 -10.89
CA GLY A 563 0.42 5.26 -11.74
C GLY A 563 0.61 5.60 -13.22
N GLU A 564 -0.45 5.44 -14.01
CA GLU A 564 -0.43 5.50 -15.48
C GLU A 564 -0.10 6.89 -16.06
N GLN A 565 -0.33 7.99 -15.30
CA GLN A 565 -0.08 9.36 -15.73
C GLN A 565 1.26 9.94 -15.29
N SER A 566 2.12 9.12 -14.67
CA SER A 566 3.36 9.56 -14.01
C SER A 566 4.33 10.33 -14.92
N GLY A 567 4.45 9.97 -16.21
CA GLY A 567 5.30 10.66 -17.16
C GLY A 567 4.80 12.08 -17.52
N ASN A 568 3.48 12.25 -17.67
CA ASN A 568 2.89 13.58 -17.86
C ASN A 568 3.12 14.47 -16.64
N VAL A 569 2.94 13.90 -15.45
CA VAL A 569 3.04 14.60 -14.17
C VAL A 569 4.48 15.09 -13.93
N ILE A 570 5.47 14.22 -14.10
CA ILE A 570 6.85 14.64 -13.87
C ILE A 570 7.30 15.74 -14.86
N ALA A 571 6.85 15.69 -16.11
CA ALA A 571 7.11 16.73 -17.08
C ALA A 571 6.43 18.06 -16.68
N ASP A 572 5.16 18.03 -16.25
CA ASP A 572 4.44 19.21 -15.78
C ASP A 572 5.10 19.87 -14.56
N ILE A 573 5.69 19.07 -13.66
CA ILE A 573 6.45 19.56 -12.51
C ILE A 573 7.79 20.17 -12.98
N LEU A 574 8.56 19.45 -13.79
CA LEU A 574 9.87 19.93 -14.28
C LEU A 574 9.78 21.28 -14.98
N PHE A 575 8.68 21.54 -15.71
CA PHE A 575 8.47 22.78 -16.45
C PHE A 575 7.52 23.79 -15.77
N GLY A 576 7.17 23.56 -14.49
CA GLY A 576 6.49 24.54 -13.63
C GLY A 576 4.99 24.70 -13.87
N LYS A 577 4.33 23.81 -14.62
CA LYS A 577 2.87 23.80 -14.72
C LYS A 577 2.22 23.31 -13.42
N VAL A 578 2.89 22.39 -12.74
CA VAL A 578 2.51 21.88 -11.43
C VAL A 578 3.60 22.22 -10.42
N ASN A 579 3.22 22.79 -9.30
CA ASN A 579 4.12 23.04 -8.18
C ASN A 579 4.17 21.76 -7.30
N PRO A 580 5.36 21.16 -7.07
CA PRO A 580 5.47 19.97 -6.22
C PRO A 580 4.98 20.26 -4.81
N SER A 581 4.22 19.34 -4.26
CA SER A 581 3.62 19.48 -2.92
C SER A 581 3.70 18.21 -2.08
N GLY A 582 4.31 17.15 -2.62
CA GLY A 582 4.52 15.91 -1.90
C GLY A 582 5.54 16.06 -0.76
N HIS A 583 5.36 15.27 0.30
CA HIS A 583 6.28 15.20 1.43
C HIS A 583 6.64 13.75 1.72
N LEU A 584 7.85 13.51 2.24
CA LEU A 584 8.31 12.16 2.56
C LEU A 584 7.46 11.53 3.66
N THR A 585 6.99 10.33 3.42
CA THR A 585 6.32 9.48 4.42
C THR A 585 7.25 8.44 5.03
N VAL A 586 8.48 8.36 4.52
CA VAL A 586 9.58 7.55 5.04
C VAL A 586 10.88 8.36 4.99
N SER A 587 11.69 8.27 6.03
CA SER A 587 12.98 8.96 6.10
C SER A 587 14.00 8.31 5.15
N PHE A 588 14.82 9.11 4.48
CA PHE A 588 15.92 8.63 3.64
C PHE A 588 17.17 8.41 4.49
N PRO A 589 17.76 7.21 4.52
CA PRO A 589 18.95 6.93 5.33
C PRO A 589 20.24 7.34 4.62
N GLN A 590 21.31 7.52 5.37
CA GLN A 590 22.64 7.76 4.80
C GLN A 590 23.28 6.48 4.23
N SER A 591 22.95 5.32 4.80
CA SER A 591 23.31 3.98 4.33
C SER A 591 22.43 2.94 5.03
N ALA A 592 22.49 1.69 4.64
CA ALA A 592 21.85 0.59 5.37
C ALA A 592 22.32 0.46 6.83
N GLY A 593 23.56 0.84 7.13
CA GLY A 593 24.11 0.86 8.49
C GLY A 593 23.52 1.96 9.40
N HIS A 594 22.75 2.91 8.85
CA HIS A 594 22.05 3.95 9.62
C HIS A 594 20.60 3.59 9.95
N LEU A 595 20.16 2.36 9.63
CA LEU A 595 18.87 1.88 10.06
C LEU A 595 18.88 1.50 11.55
N PRO A 596 17.80 1.77 12.30
CA PRO A 596 16.56 2.40 11.88
C PRO A 596 16.67 3.92 11.67
N ALA A 597 16.01 4.46 10.61
CA ALA A 597 16.09 5.86 10.22
C ALA A 597 14.81 6.67 10.49
N TYR A 598 13.75 6.05 10.98
CA TYR A 598 12.45 6.70 11.19
C TYR A 598 12.55 7.89 12.17
N TYR A 599 11.67 8.89 11.99
CA TYR A 599 11.74 10.16 12.72
C TYR A 599 11.30 10.06 14.19
N ASN A 600 10.33 9.18 14.50
CA ASN A 600 9.75 9.04 15.84
C ASN A 600 10.51 8.06 16.75
N HIS A 601 11.84 8.14 16.71
CA HIS A 601 12.72 7.43 17.63
C HIS A 601 12.65 8.03 19.04
N LEU A 602 13.04 7.24 20.05
CA LEU A 602 13.19 7.76 21.41
C LEU A 602 14.40 8.71 21.50
N PRO A 603 14.41 9.66 22.43
CA PRO A 603 15.56 10.57 22.60
C PRO A 603 16.90 9.86 22.81
N THR A 604 16.88 8.63 23.37
CA THR A 604 18.07 7.79 23.61
C THR A 604 18.65 7.15 22.35
N ASP A 605 17.92 7.07 21.27
CA ASP A 605 18.25 6.21 20.13
C ASP A 605 19.22 6.83 19.12
N LYS A 606 19.52 8.13 19.28
CA LYS A 606 20.42 8.90 18.38
C LYS A 606 21.77 9.24 19.03
N GLY A 607 22.13 8.54 20.10
CA GLY A 607 23.37 8.72 20.82
C GLY A 607 23.29 9.75 21.96
N LEU A 608 24.31 9.76 22.82
CA LEU A 608 24.36 10.60 23.99
C LEU A 608 25.17 11.87 23.77
N TYR A 609 26.23 11.79 22.97
CA TYR A 609 27.26 12.83 22.93
C TYR A 609 26.95 13.93 21.94
N HIS A 610 26.14 13.66 20.92
CA HIS A 610 25.80 14.57 19.82
C HIS A 610 27.02 15.23 19.15
N GLN A 611 28.16 14.47 19.10
CA GLN A 611 29.44 14.88 18.52
C GLN A 611 29.68 14.11 17.24
N HIS A 612 28.82 14.38 16.20
CA HIS A 612 28.85 13.67 14.96
C HIS A 612 30.19 13.83 14.25
N GLY A 613 30.72 12.73 13.71
CA GLY A 613 32.02 12.68 13.07
C GLY A 613 31.97 12.71 11.54
N SER A 614 33.16 12.83 10.97
CA SER A 614 33.45 12.56 9.56
C SER A 614 34.80 11.87 9.46
N TYR A 615 35.22 11.45 8.27
CA TYR A 615 36.55 10.89 8.07
C TYR A 615 37.67 11.92 8.32
N GLU A 616 37.38 13.20 8.07
CA GLU A 616 38.34 14.31 8.32
C GLU A 616 38.39 14.67 9.81
N LYS A 617 37.29 14.50 10.52
CA LYS A 617 37.19 14.78 11.94
C LYS A 617 36.34 13.73 12.63
N PRO A 618 36.94 12.61 13.10
CA PRO A 618 36.22 11.59 13.84
C PRO A 618 35.52 12.12 15.09
N GLY A 619 34.29 11.67 15.29
CA GLY A 619 33.41 12.12 16.36
C GLY A 619 33.10 11.03 17.39
N ARG A 620 32.03 11.24 18.13
CA ARG A 620 31.42 10.26 19.05
C ARG A 620 30.01 9.96 18.61
N ASP A 621 29.39 8.95 19.18
CA ASP A 621 28.20 8.26 18.68
C ASP A 621 28.57 7.47 17.40
N TYR A 622 28.25 7.90 16.19
CA TYR A 622 28.93 7.37 15.00
C TYR A 622 30.22 8.12 14.74
N VAL A 623 31.33 7.37 14.72
CA VAL A 623 32.70 7.95 14.63
C VAL A 623 32.88 8.75 13.33
N PHE A 624 32.33 8.28 12.20
CA PHE A 624 32.58 8.85 10.88
C PHE A 624 31.35 9.44 10.19
N SER A 625 30.18 9.49 10.86
CA SER A 625 28.95 10.01 10.30
C SER A 625 28.02 10.59 11.37
N SER A 626 26.93 11.24 10.95
CA SER A 626 25.80 11.58 11.81
C SER A 626 24.81 10.41 11.87
N PRO A 627 24.11 10.17 12.99
CA PRO A 627 22.99 9.25 13.06
C PRO A 627 21.72 9.80 12.41
N ASP A 628 21.72 11.04 11.91
CA ASP A 628 20.56 11.67 11.30
C ASP A 628 20.24 11.07 9.92
N ALA A 629 18.98 11.11 9.54
CA ALA A 629 18.54 10.77 8.19
C ALA A 629 19.09 11.80 7.17
N LEU A 630 19.25 11.40 5.90
CA LEU A 630 19.52 12.33 4.81
C LEU A 630 18.38 13.36 4.69
N TRP A 631 17.16 12.88 4.66
CA TRP A 631 15.94 13.68 4.75
C TRP A 631 14.96 12.93 5.64
N ALA A 632 14.43 13.61 6.62
CA ALA A 632 13.48 13.03 7.54
C ALA A 632 12.06 12.99 6.96
N PHE A 633 11.20 12.16 7.54
CA PHE A 633 9.76 12.21 7.37
C PHE A 633 9.24 13.65 7.34
N GLY A 634 8.29 13.93 6.46
CA GLY A 634 7.71 15.25 6.30
C GLY A 634 8.52 16.23 5.48
N HIS A 635 9.75 15.89 5.03
CA HIS A 635 10.53 16.76 4.15
C HIS A 635 9.91 16.81 2.76
N GLY A 636 9.77 18.03 2.23
CA GLY A 636 9.33 18.33 0.87
C GLY A 636 9.45 19.82 0.61
N LEU A 637 10.03 20.20 -0.53
CA LEU A 637 10.17 21.58 -0.97
C LEU A 637 9.08 21.92 -1.98
N SER A 638 8.87 23.23 -2.19
CA SER A 638 7.91 23.78 -3.12
C SER A 638 8.58 24.86 -3.99
N TYR A 639 7.97 25.22 -5.11
CA TYR A 639 8.38 26.39 -5.92
C TYR A 639 7.93 27.72 -5.30
N THR A 640 7.14 27.66 -4.22
CA THR A 640 6.78 28.81 -3.41
C THR A 640 7.30 28.64 -1.99
N SER A 641 7.19 29.69 -1.18
CA SER A 641 7.57 29.68 0.24
C SER A 641 6.36 29.96 1.13
N PHE A 642 6.42 29.41 2.33
CA PHE A 642 5.37 29.59 3.33
C PHE A 642 5.97 30.11 4.63
N SER A 643 5.27 31.03 5.28
CA SER A 643 5.58 31.50 6.62
C SER A 643 4.47 31.13 7.61
N TYR A 644 4.86 30.90 8.84
CA TYR A 644 3.98 30.56 9.96
C TYR A 644 4.09 31.67 11.00
N SER A 645 2.96 32.23 11.43
CA SER A 645 2.89 33.26 12.47
C SER A 645 1.70 33.03 13.40
N ASP A 646 1.61 33.85 14.43
CA ASP A 646 0.48 33.93 15.37
C ASP A 646 0.15 32.58 16.03
N LEU A 647 1.19 31.78 16.39
CA LEU A 647 1.01 30.52 17.07
C LEU A 647 0.31 30.76 18.43
N ASN A 648 -0.82 30.11 18.61
CA ASN A 648 -1.59 30.14 19.84
C ASN A 648 -2.04 28.73 20.24
N THR A 649 -1.94 28.42 21.52
CA THR A 649 -2.35 27.14 22.10
C THR A 649 -3.38 27.36 23.19
N LYS A 650 -4.44 26.56 23.17
CA LYS A 650 -5.45 26.49 24.24
C LYS A 650 -5.51 25.04 24.72
N VAL A 651 -5.31 24.89 26.04
CA VAL A 651 -5.42 23.59 26.71
C VAL A 651 -6.78 23.50 27.37
N ALA A 652 -7.51 22.43 27.09
CA ALA A 652 -8.73 22.01 27.79
C ALA A 652 -8.45 20.69 28.53
N GLU A 653 -9.40 20.18 29.29
CA GLU A 653 -9.22 19.00 30.14
C GLU A 653 -8.76 17.77 29.37
N ASP A 654 -9.28 17.59 28.15
CA ASP A 654 -9.06 16.40 27.28
C ASP A 654 -8.55 16.75 25.88
N SER A 655 -8.19 18.01 25.63
CA SER A 655 -7.78 18.45 24.30
C SER A 655 -6.82 19.64 24.33
N ILE A 656 -5.95 19.72 23.32
CA ILE A 656 -5.09 20.86 23.03
C ILE A 656 -5.47 21.40 21.65
N THR A 657 -5.91 22.66 21.60
CA THR A 657 -6.16 23.37 20.34
C THR A 657 -4.93 24.20 19.98
N VAL A 658 -4.35 23.95 18.82
CA VAL A 658 -3.26 24.74 18.26
C VAL A 658 -3.79 25.51 17.05
N SER A 659 -3.56 26.81 17.02
CA SER A 659 -3.91 27.67 15.89
C SER A 659 -2.74 28.55 15.49
N PHE A 660 -2.59 28.80 14.19
CA PHE A 660 -1.56 29.65 13.62
C PHE A 660 -2.05 30.26 12.30
N THR A 661 -1.37 31.28 11.83
CA THR A 661 -1.55 31.87 10.51
C THR A 661 -0.54 31.26 9.55
N LEU A 662 -1.00 30.73 8.40
CA LEU A 662 -0.18 30.25 7.29
C LEU A 662 -0.30 31.23 6.13
N SER A 663 0.84 31.77 5.68
CA SER A 663 0.90 32.68 4.54
C SER A 663 1.74 32.06 3.42
N ASN A 664 1.30 32.22 2.18
CA ASN A 664 2.10 31.93 0.99
C ASN A 664 2.82 33.22 0.57
N ASP A 665 4.14 33.25 0.73
CA ASP A 665 4.98 34.43 0.49
C ASP A 665 5.63 34.42 -0.90
N GLY A 666 5.41 33.36 -1.69
CA GLY A 666 6.01 33.21 -3.01
C GLY A 666 5.09 33.61 -4.17
N GLY A 667 5.56 33.35 -5.39
CA GLY A 667 4.94 33.81 -6.63
C GLY A 667 3.94 32.86 -7.29
N CYS A 668 3.70 31.66 -6.73
CA CYS A 668 2.76 30.70 -7.28
C CYS A 668 1.93 30.03 -6.16
N ASP A 669 0.79 29.45 -6.54
CA ASP A 669 -0.03 28.67 -5.63
C ASP A 669 0.73 27.42 -5.17
N GLY A 670 0.50 27.01 -3.93
CA GLY A 670 1.14 25.85 -3.34
C GLY A 670 0.36 25.26 -2.19
N LYS A 671 0.80 24.09 -1.73
CA LYS A 671 0.25 23.39 -0.57
C LYS A 671 1.34 23.25 0.49
N ALA A 672 0.97 23.42 1.74
CA ALA A 672 1.85 23.21 2.88
C ALA A 672 1.29 22.10 3.76
N VAL A 673 2.19 21.34 4.38
CA VAL A 673 1.86 20.29 5.34
C VAL A 673 2.41 20.70 6.71
N PRO A 674 1.64 21.39 7.54
CA PRO A 674 2.05 21.70 8.91
C PRO A 674 2.15 20.41 9.72
N GLN A 675 3.28 20.22 10.38
CA GLN A 675 3.51 19.07 11.24
C GLN A 675 3.58 19.52 12.70
N LEU A 676 2.73 18.92 13.53
CA LEU A 676 2.68 19.18 14.95
C LEU A 676 3.16 17.93 15.70
N SER A 677 4.24 18.09 16.48
CA SER A 677 4.73 17.03 17.34
C SER A 677 4.35 17.28 18.79
N LEU A 678 3.82 16.27 19.44
CA LEU A 678 3.49 16.27 20.89
C LEU A 678 4.46 15.40 21.70
N ILE A 679 5.52 14.88 21.10
CA ILE A 679 6.44 13.93 21.74
C ILE A 679 7.23 14.52 22.91
N HIS A 680 7.33 15.83 22.99
CA HIS A 680 8.10 16.55 24.01
C HIS A 680 7.21 17.36 24.97
N ILE A 681 5.93 17.05 25.06
CA ILE A 681 4.99 17.68 25.99
C ILE A 681 4.84 16.83 27.24
#